data_c434de7ed549999a2d27a1e8057dc91c
#
_entry.id   c434de7ed549999a2d27a1e8057dc91c
#
_cell.length_a   1.000
_cell.length_b   1.000
_cell.length_c   1.000
_cell.angle_alpha   90.00
_cell.angle_beta   90.00
_cell.angle_gamma   90.00
#
_symmetry.space_group_name_H-M   'P 1'
#
loop_
_entity.id
_entity.type
_entity.pdbx_description
1 polymer ?
#
loop_
_entity_poly.entity_id
_entity_poly.type
_entity_poly.pdbx_seq_one_letter_code
_entity_poly.pdbx_strand_id
1 'polypeptide(L)'
;MATDLTQEFCALRDTYIEKQFGRLNDMQRQAVFTTDGPLLILAGAGSGKTTVLVNRIANLIRFGSAHGSKQTPRPATEDDVKALRNAIMTGTAAPGWLDGMLRQNAVRSWNVMAITFTNKAAGELKERLRRMLGGEEGDEVFASTFHSACVRILRRWAEEIGYPRSFTIYDTDDSQRVMKAVYKDLNVDDKFLPIKAAINQMSRWKDQLVSPEQALASPAKDTKGALTARIYAAYEKRLKEAGAFDFDDLIYQTVQLLAEHPDVREFYQNKYRYLLVDEYQDTSVAQFRLVSLLTGPERNICVVGDDDQSIYRFRGATIENILNFEKLYPGTKTIRLEQNYRSTSNILNAANCVIQHNTERKGKTLWTDNGEGDKVQVYTAENEQDEASHIADVIGQHLKAGGHLADHAILYRMNAQSAPIESYFTRAGIPHKIVGGQRFNDRKEVKDIHSYMSIVANPRDDVRLRRIINEPARKIGATTVEVIADLAGQEGVSMLDIISHADQYAKLSRAVMPLLKFWQIYQRLQDSLETRTLDEFAADVIELTGYKAMLEADAAKGHEDAADRLQNLGQLVNNVKNYCDQHGEEATLEGYLEDIALISDIDSYNESADQVVLMTIHSAKGLEFPYVFLIGMEEGVFPSEMSKYSEADLEEERRLAYVGITRAKKELYISNSVSRMLYGRTQRNEPSRFLREIEPEYIEETRSPVLEQRSRFGGWGDSYSDTVPGGASGYSGPSGWGRSAGGYGNGYSSRSGYLNREYNAGESRGFGSAYANRGSSSGYGSGYGRSGGSTGYGASYGSGNYSGETQKKTEKHISFTGAPAQKPASAGPKHYEPGDIVEHKVFGRGQVVAVKPAAGDQIVEINFEKVGIKKTMANFAPLTKIIAEE
;
A
#
# COMPACT_ATOMS: atom_id res chain seq x y z
N MET A 1 -15.13 30.53 52.21
CA MET A 1 -16.31 30.43 51.31
C MET A 1 -15.90 30.50 49.82
N ALA A 2 -15.36 31.63 49.26
CA ALA A 2 -15.03 31.68 47.82
C ALA A 2 -13.92 30.71 47.39
N THR A 3 -12.93 30.49 48.20
CA THR A 3 -11.86 29.49 47.92
C THR A 3 -12.38 28.05 47.94
N ASP A 4 -13.38 27.79 48.75
CA ASP A 4 -14.02 26.48 48.94
C ASP A 4 -14.92 26.15 47.74
N LEU A 5 -15.71 27.10 47.28
CA LEU A 5 -16.55 26.95 46.08
C LEU A 5 -15.73 26.74 44.82
N THR A 6 -14.58 27.42 44.72
CA THR A 6 -13.70 27.24 43.55
C THR A 6 -13.06 25.87 43.56
N GLN A 7 -12.64 25.31 44.71
CA GLN A 7 -12.16 23.96 44.80
C GLN A 7 -13.22 22.92 44.47
N GLU A 8 -14.44 23.12 44.98
CA GLU A 8 -15.58 22.26 44.65
C GLU A 8 -15.90 22.29 43.15
N PHE A 9 -15.90 23.49 42.54
CA PHE A 9 -16.10 23.65 41.10
C PHE A 9 -15.03 22.90 40.30
N CYS A 10 -13.75 23.01 40.68
CA CYS A 10 -12.68 22.29 40.00
C CYS A 10 -12.85 20.77 40.08
N ALA A 11 -13.25 20.23 41.25
CA ALA A 11 -13.51 18.79 41.38
C ALA A 11 -14.70 18.33 40.51
N LEU A 12 -15.76 19.15 40.43
CA LEU A 12 -16.92 18.91 39.55
C LEU A 12 -16.50 19.02 38.09
N ARG A 13 -15.62 19.99 37.73
CA ARG A 13 -15.10 20.16 36.39
C ARG A 13 -14.36 18.90 35.94
N ASP A 14 -13.49 18.36 36.79
CA ASP A 14 -12.77 17.13 36.51
C ASP A 14 -13.75 15.98 36.27
N THR A 15 -14.76 15.81 37.15
CA THR A 15 -15.82 14.80 36.96
C THR A 15 -16.59 15.00 35.67
N TYR A 16 -16.91 16.24 35.31
CA TYR A 16 -17.63 16.58 34.07
C TYR A 16 -16.81 16.22 32.85
N ILE A 17 -15.51 16.58 32.84
CA ILE A 17 -14.55 16.25 31.76
C ILE A 17 -14.39 14.73 31.64
N GLU A 18 -14.17 14.02 32.75
CA GLU A 18 -14.04 12.56 32.75
C GLU A 18 -15.26 11.84 32.17
N LYS A 19 -16.47 12.34 32.46
CA LYS A 19 -17.71 11.79 31.87
C LYS A 19 -17.77 11.94 30.35
N GLN A 20 -17.20 13.01 29.77
CA GLN A 20 -17.13 13.18 28.31
C GLN A 20 -16.27 12.09 27.64
N PHE A 21 -15.30 11.53 28.37
CA PHE A 21 -14.38 10.50 27.93
C PHE A 21 -14.59 9.16 28.66
N GLY A 22 -15.80 8.94 29.19
CA GLY A 22 -16.11 7.76 30.02
C GLY A 22 -16.07 6.40 29.31
N ARG A 23 -16.02 6.39 27.97
CA ARG A 23 -15.87 5.17 27.17
C ARG A 23 -14.41 4.66 27.09
N LEU A 24 -13.46 5.47 27.50
CA LEU A 24 -12.04 5.14 27.48
C LEU A 24 -11.66 4.37 28.75
N ASN A 25 -10.71 3.46 28.64
CA ASN A 25 -10.10 2.84 29.80
C ASN A 25 -9.15 3.83 30.52
N ASP A 26 -8.64 3.45 31.70
CA ASP A 26 -7.83 4.34 32.54
C ASP A 26 -6.55 4.84 31.85
N MET A 27 -5.85 3.95 31.12
CA MET A 27 -4.61 4.31 30.42
C MET A 27 -4.90 5.23 29.24
N GLN A 28 -5.98 4.98 28.51
CA GLN A 28 -6.45 5.84 27.43
C GLN A 28 -6.86 7.22 27.96
N ARG A 29 -7.59 7.30 29.08
CA ARG A 29 -7.94 8.58 29.73
C ARG A 29 -6.67 9.33 30.18
N GLN A 30 -5.72 8.64 30.78
CA GLN A 30 -4.46 9.25 31.16
C GLN A 30 -3.71 9.87 29.97
N ALA A 31 -3.72 9.19 28.82
CA ALA A 31 -3.13 9.71 27.59
C ALA A 31 -3.88 10.94 27.04
N VAL A 32 -5.21 10.97 27.16
CA VAL A 32 -6.04 12.10 26.73
C VAL A 32 -5.81 13.33 27.62
N PHE A 33 -5.68 13.14 28.93
CA PHE A 33 -5.53 14.24 29.90
C PHE A 33 -4.10 14.72 30.11
N THR A 34 -3.09 14.02 29.59
CA THR A 34 -1.70 14.50 29.59
C THR A 34 -1.50 15.50 28.45
N THR A 35 -1.79 16.77 28.63
CA THR A 35 -1.86 17.79 27.56
C THR A 35 -0.52 18.35 27.16
N ASP A 36 0.32 18.70 28.09
CA ASP A 36 1.53 19.51 27.88
C ASP A 36 2.81 18.67 27.84
N GLY A 37 3.78 19.12 27.07
CA GLY A 37 5.10 18.48 26.93
C GLY A 37 5.11 17.24 26.05
N PRO A 38 6.26 16.56 25.96
CA PRO A 38 6.41 15.39 25.11
C PRO A 38 5.74 14.16 25.71
N LEU A 39 4.92 13.48 24.90
CA LEU A 39 4.17 12.28 25.26
C LEU A 39 4.46 11.15 24.27
N LEU A 40 4.88 10.00 24.78
CA LEU A 40 4.99 8.74 24.03
C LEU A 40 3.87 7.78 24.46
N ILE A 41 3.06 7.38 23.49
CA ILE A 41 2.02 6.37 23.69
C ILE A 41 2.47 5.09 22.97
N LEU A 42 2.92 4.11 23.77
CA LEU A 42 3.25 2.77 23.27
C LEU A 42 1.96 1.95 23.24
N ALA A 43 1.40 1.80 22.06
CA ALA A 43 0.07 1.27 21.86
C ALA A 43 0.11 -0.01 21.02
N GLY A 44 -0.18 -1.14 21.62
CA GLY A 44 -0.21 -2.42 20.92
C GLY A 44 -1.27 -2.50 19.81
N ALA A 45 -1.23 -3.59 19.05
CA ALA A 45 -2.25 -3.85 18.03
C ALA A 45 -3.64 -3.82 18.65
N GLY A 46 -4.63 -3.20 17.97
CA GLY A 46 -6.02 -3.19 18.42
C GLY A 46 -6.32 -2.47 19.74
N SER A 47 -5.36 -1.70 20.30
CA SER A 47 -5.51 -1.01 21.59
C SER A 47 -6.24 0.35 21.52
N GLY A 48 -6.72 0.74 20.33
CA GLY A 48 -7.47 1.97 20.13
C GLY A 48 -6.59 3.22 19.95
N LYS A 49 -5.41 3.11 19.32
CA LYS A 49 -4.50 4.23 18.98
C LYS A 49 -5.23 5.45 18.45
N THR A 50 -5.96 5.29 17.36
CA THR A 50 -6.72 6.37 16.70
C THR A 50 -7.80 6.95 17.63
N THR A 51 -8.44 6.11 18.44
CA THR A 51 -9.45 6.56 19.42
C THR A 51 -8.81 7.51 20.45
N VAL A 52 -7.63 7.17 20.96
CA VAL A 52 -6.92 8.04 21.91
C VAL A 52 -6.51 9.35 21.25
N LEU A 53 -5.98 9.32 20.00
CA LEU A 53 -5.61 10.54 19.26
C LEU A 53 -6.80 11.47 19.06
N VAL A 54 -7.94 10.96 18.58
CA VAL A 54 -9.18 11.75 18.38
C VAL A 54 -9.65 12.39 19.69
N ASN A 55 -9.72 11.59 20.76
CA ASN A 55 -10.18 12.07 22.06
C ASN A 55 -9.21 13.10 22.68
N ARG A 56 -7.89 12.90 22.48
CA ARG A 56 -6.87 13.85 22.92
C ARG A 56 -7.00 15.18 22.20
N ILE A 57 -7.16 15.18 20.87
CA ILE A 57 -7.38 16.40 20.06
C ILE A 57 -8.64 17.12 20.55
N ALA A 58 -9.73 16.38 20.74
CA ALA A 58 -10.98 16.95 21.24
C ALA A 58 -10.83 17.55 22.66
N ASN A 59 -10.06 16.89 23.54
CA ASN A 59 -9.76 17.44 24.87
C ASN A 59 -8.95 18.74 24.78
N LEU A 60 -7.91 18.78 23.93
CA LEU A 60 -7.07 19.98 23.72
C LEU A 60 -7.88 21.18 23.25
N ILE A 61 -8.86 20.96 22.35
CA ILE A 61 -9.69 22.02 21.77
C ILE A 61 -10.79 22.44 22.74
N ARG A 62 -11.49 21.49 23.39
CA ARG A 62 -12.61 21.78 24.25
C ARG A 62 -12.22 22.26 25.64
N PHE A 63 -11.26 21.64 26.26
CA PHE A 63 -10.92 21.83 27.66
C PHE A 63 -9.48 22.26 27.90
N GLY A 64 -8.55 21.94 26.97
CA GLY A 64 -7.11 22.18 27.15
C GLY A 64 -6.56 21.43 28.35
N SER A 65 -5.82 22.14 29.22
CA SER A 65 -5.21 21.60 30.46
C SER A 65 -6.10 21.78 31.68
N ALA A 66 -7.43 21.83 31.54
CA ALA A 66 -8.35 22.11 32.64
C ALA A 66 -8.48 20.94 33.63
N HIS A 67 -8.40 19.68 33.14
CA HIS A 67 -8.48 18.49 34.00
C HIS A 67 -7.31 18.44 34.98
N GLY A 68 -7.59 18.25 36.27
CA GLY A 68 -6.61 18.24 37.35
C GLY A 68 -6.08 19.63 37.77
N SER A 69 -6.47 20.70 37.07
CA SER A 69 -6.09 22.05 37.41
C SER A 69 -6.93 22.60 38.57
N LYS A 70 -6.31 23.37 39.44
CA LYS A 70 -6.99 24.09 40.55
C LYS A 70 -7.30 25.55 40.20
N GLN A 71 -6.99 25.96 38.98
CA GLN A 71 -7.16 27.34 38.51
C GLN A 71 -8.50 27.53 37.77
N THR A 72 -9.10 28.69 37.95
CA THR A 72 -10.26 29.17 37.18
C THR A 72 -10.05 30.63 36.81
N PRO A 73 -10.62 31.13 35.69
CA PRO A 73 -10.46 32.53 35.28
C PRO A 73 -11.03 33.54 36.27
N ARG A 74 -11.99 33.11 37.09
CA ARG A 74 -12.62 33.89 38.18
C ARG A 74 -13.01 32.96 39.34
N PRO A 75 -13.21 33.45 40.55
CA PRO A 75 -13.78 32.64 41.62
C PRO A 75 -15.13 32.04 41.21
N ALA A 76 -15.35 30.77 41.57
CA ALA A 76 -16.63 30.13 41.29
C ALA A 76 -17.73 30.61 42.21
N THR A 77 -18.94 30.74 41.67
CA THR A 77 -20.15 31.08 42.41
C THR A 77 -20.97 29.83 42.76
N GLU A 78 -21.95 29.94 43.66
CA GLU A 78 -22.89 28.85 43.95
C GLU A 78 -23.64 28.41 42.70
N ASP A 79 -24.01 29.37 41.82
CA ASP A 79 -24.74 29.07 40.58
C ASP A 79 -23.88 28.30 39.59
N ASP A 80 -22.56 28.59 39.50
CA ASP A 80 -21.60 27.81 38.69
C ASP A 80 -21.57 26.36 39.17
N VAL A 81 -21.43 26.13 40.46
CA VAL A 81 -21.38 24.81 41.10
C VAL A 81 -22.68 24.04 40.87
N LYS A 82 -23.84 24.70 41.12
CA LYS A 82 -25.18 24.11 40.91
C LYS A 82 -25.41 23.72 39.43
N ALA A 83 -25.06 24.61 38.51
CA ALA A 83 -25.26 24.38 37.09
C ALA A 83 -24.40 23.21 36.58
N LEU A 84 -23.12 23.16 36.99
CA LEU A 84 -22.20 22.08 36.59
C LEU A 84 -22.61 20.74 37.23
N ARG A 85 -23.03 20.74 38.50
CA ARG A 85 -23.56 19.55 39.16
C ARG A 85 -24.81 19.03 38.46
N ASN A 86 -25.73 19.94 38.08
CA ASN A 86 -26.92 19.56 37.33
C ASN A 86 -26.55 18.93 35.96
N ALA A 87 -25.64 19.54 35.20
CA ALA A 87 -25.14 18.98 33.92
C ALA A 87 -24.55 17.59 34.10
N ILE A 88 -23.77 17.37 35.17
CA ILE A 88 -23.24 16.08 35.52
C ILE A 88 -24.33 15.04 35.83
N MET A 89 -25.33 15.43 36.59
CA MET A 89 -26.42 14.52 37.03
C MET A 89 -27.34 14.14 35.87
N THR A 90 -27.66 15.11 35.01
CA THR A 90 -28.57 14.89 33.89
C THR A 90 -27.90 14.34 32.65
N GLY A 91 -26.55 14.34 32.57
CA GLY A 91 -25.80 13.96 31.39
C GLY A 91 -25.91 14.93 30.22
N THR A 92 -26.34 16.17 30.48
CA THR A 92 -26.51 17.23 29.47
C THR A 92 -25.23 18.07 29.33
N ALA A 93 -25.16 18.86 28.25
CA ALA A 93 -24.08 19.83 28.09
C ALA A 93 -24.17 20.91 29.20
N ALA A 94 -23.01 21.34 29.69
CA ALA A 94 -22.97 22.48 30.60
C ALA A 94 -23.45 23.73 29.87
N PRO A 95 -24.10 24.68 30.61
CA PRO A 95 -24.52 25.94 30.00
C PRO A 95 -23.34 26.72 29.40
N GLY A 96 -23.51 27.34 28.22
CA GLY A 96 -22.43 28.03 27.47
C GLY A 96 -21.73 29.16 28.25
N TRP A 97 -22.39 29.76 29.25
CA TRP A 97 -21.75 30.75 30.10
C TRP A 97 -20.68 30.16 31.05
N LEU A 98 -20.62 28.82 31.22
CA LEU A 98 -19.58 28.13 31.96
C LEU A 98 -18.36 27.77 31.07
N ASP A 99 -18.46 27.96 29.77
CA ASP A 99 -17.36 27.52 28.84
C ASP A 99 -15.99 28.06 29.24
N GLY A 100 -15.91 29.35 29.61
CA GLY A 100 -14.66 29.96 30.07
C GLY A 100 -14.15 29.39 31.38
N MET A 101 -15.01 28.83 32.24
CA MET A 101 -14.65 28.19 33.52
C MET A 101 -14.23 26.71 33.32
N LEU A 102 -14.71 26.08 32.25
CA LEU A 102 -14.42 24.70 31.91
C LEU A 102 -13.11 24.56 31.10
N ARG A 103 -12.58 25.64 30.53
CA ARG A 103 -11.40 25.66 29.66
C ARG A 103 -10.17 26.23 30.39
N GLN A 104 -9.02 25.65 30.11
CA GLN A 104 -7.72 26.22 30.50
C GLN A 104 -6.71 25.93 29.39
N ASN A 105 -6.06 26.96 28.84
CA ASN A 105 -5.11 26.82 27.74
C ASN A 105 -5.66 26.03 26.53
N ALA A 106 -6.99 26.01 26.37
CA ALA A 106 -7.60 25.37 25.21
C ALA A 106 -7.15 26.06 23.92
N VAL A 107 -6.86 25.25 22.90
CA VAL A 107 -6.34 25.75 21.63
C VAL A 107 -7.41 25.75 20.54
N ARG A 108 -7.18 26.53 19.48
CA ARG A 108 -8.03 26.49 18.31
C ARG A 108 -7.69 25.26 17.46
N SER A 109 -8.67 24.77 16.71
CA SER A 109 -8.53 23.58 15.87
C SER A 109 -7.35 23.68 14.91
N TRP A 110 -7.13 24.83 14.28
CA TRP A 110 -5.99 25.08 13.37
C TRP A 110 -4.62 25.13 14.05
N ASN A 111 -4.53 25.12 15.39
CA ASN A 111 -3.28 25.02 16.12
C ASN A 111 -2.84 23.57 16.37
N VAL A 112 -3.64 22.61 15.93
CA VAL A 112 -3.35 21.17 16.06
C VAL A 112 -3.00 20.58 14.71
N MET A 113 -1.84 19.93 14.64
CA MET A 113 -1.39 19.18 13.48
C MET A 113 -1.29 17.69 13.84
N ALA A 114 -1.98 16.84 13.08
CA ALA A 114 -1.95 15.40 13.23
C ALA A 114 -1.42 14.75 11.94
N ILE A 115 -0.34 13.99 12.05
CA ILE A 115 0.33 13.35 10.91
C ILE A 115 0.13 11.84 11.00
N THR A 116 -0.24 11.23 9.87
CA THR A 116 -0.39 9.78 9.70
C THR A 116 0.42 9.28 8.50
N PHE A 117 0.42 7.97 8.24
CA PHE A 117 1.16 7.39 7.11
C PHE A 117 0.31 7.20 5.85
N THR A 118 -1.01 7.09 5.95
CA THR A 118 -1.90 6.83 4.81
C THR A 118 -3.02 7.86 4.73
N ASN A 119 -3.49 8.16 3.52
CA ASN A 119 -4.61 9.08 3.31
C ASN A 119 -5.90 8.50 3.92
N LYS A 120 -6.08 7.18 3.88
CA LYS A 120 -7.20 6.50 4.56
C LYS A 120 -7.22 6.80 6.06
N ALA A 121 -6.08 6.68 6.76
CA ALA A 121 -5.99 6.98 8.18
C ALA A 121 -6.22 8.47 8.48
N ALA A 122 -5.71 9.37 7.63
CA ALA A 122 -5.96 10.82 7.75
C ALA A 122 -7.45 11.15 7.53
N GLY A 123 -8.10 10.54 6.55
CA GLY A 123 -9.53 10.68 6.28
C GLY A 123 -10.39 10.17 7.44
N GLU A 124 -10.07 8.99 7.98
CA GLU A 124 -10.77 8.42 9.14
C GLU A 124 -10.62 9.30 10.38
N LEU A 125 -9.43 9.84 10.62
CA LEU A 125 -9.15 10.77 11.71
C LEU A 125 -10.02 12.04 11.58
N LYS A 126 -10.07 12.66 10.40
CA LYS A 126 -10.91 13.83 10.10
C LYS A 126 -12.39 13.53 10.34
N GLU A 127 -12.89 12.41 9.80
CA GLU A 127 -14.29 12.03 9.95
C GLU A 127 -14.70 11.82 11.42
N ARG A 128 -13.82 11.19 12.22
CA ARG A 128 -14.04 11.01 13.66
C ARG A 128 -14.01 12.34 14.42
N LEU A 129 -13.10 13.26 14.05
CA LEU A 129 -13.03 14.60 14.62
C LEU A 129 -14.26 15.42 14.26
N ARG A 130 -14.76 15.36 13.03
CA ARG A 130 -15.98 15.99 12.55
C ARG A 130 -17.21 15.58 13.37
N ARG A 131 -17.35 14.26 13.62
CA ARG A 131 -18.42 13.72 14.47
C ARG A 131 -18.30 14.15 15.92
N MET A 132 -17.09 14.34 16.43
CA MET A 132 -16.85 14.63 17.84
C MET A 132 -16.89 16.11 18.17
N LEU A 133 -16.34 16.97 17.31
CA LEU A 133 -16.21 18.42 17.52
C LEU A 133 -17.34 19.24 16.85
N GLY A 134 -17.97 18.67 15.82
CA GLY A 134 -18.87 19.38 14.90
C GLY A 134 -18.17 19.65 13.55
N GLY A 135 -18.97 19.90 12.49
CA GLY A 135 -18.45 19.95 11.11
C GLY A 135 -17.30 20.94 10.92
N GLU A 136 -17.54 22.22 11.19
CA GLU A 136 -16.54 23.28 10.95
C GLU A 136 -15.30 23.12 11.84
N GLU A 137 -15.46 22.93 13.14
CA GLU A 137 -14.36 22.86 14.10
C GLU A 137 -13.50 21.60 13.88
N GLY A 138 -14.12 20.48 13.47
CA GLY A 138 -13.39 19.25 13.14
C GLY A 138 -12.57 19.36 11.85
N ASP A 139 -13.05 20.11 10.85
CA ASP A 139 -12.40 20.30 9.57
C ASP A 139 -11.17 21.22 9.62
N GLU A 140 -11.13 22.15 10.57
CA GLU A 140 -10.01 23.05 10.79
C GLU A 140 -8.76 22.34 11.37
N VAL A 141 -8.90 21.15 11.95
CA VAL A 141 -7.76 20.38 12.43
C VAL A 141 -6.94 19.91 11.23
N PHE A 142 -5.67 20.26 11.21
CA PHE A 142 -4.79 19.82 10.13
C PHE A 142 -4.38 18.35 10.32
N ALA A 143 -5.15 17.44 9.73
CA ALA A 143 -4.84 16.00 9.70
C ALA A 143 -4.45 15.58 8.28
N SER A 144 -3.24 15.02 8.09
CA SER A 144 -2.71 14.66 6.77
C SER A 144 -1.61 13.60 6.86
N THR A 145 -1.13 13.13 5.70
CA THR A 145 0.10 12.32 5.63
C THR A 145 1.34 13.21 5.72
N PHE A 146 2.53 12.60 5.97
CA PHE A 146 3.81 13.33 5.90
C PHE A 146 3.99 14.05 4.57
N HIS A 147 3.79 13.35 3.46
CA HIS A 147 3.95 13.91 2.11
C HIS A 147 2.97 15.04 1.83
N SER A 148 1.69 14.89 2.16
CA SER A 148 0.69 15.95 1.99
C SER A 148 1.03 17.19 2.82
N ALA A 149 1.54 17.02 4.04
CA ALA A 149 2.01 18.13 4.86
C ALA A 149 3.19 18.86 4.21
N CYS A 150 4.16 18.11 3.70
CA CYS A 150 5.32 18.67 2.97
C CYS A 150 4.90 19.41 1.72
N VAL A 151 4.02 18.82 0.89
CA VAL A 151 3.51 19.48 -0.32
C VAL A 151 2.86 20.82 0.03
N ARG A 152 2.00 20.86 1.05
CA ARG A 152 1.36 22.13 1.49
C ARG A 152 2.36 23.18 1.96
N ILE A 153 3.44 22.76 2.63
CA ILE A 153 4.53 23.67 3.05
C ILE A 153 5.27 24.17 1.82
N LEU A 154 5.69 23.27 0.92
CA LEU A 154 6.43 23.60 -0.29
C LEU A 154 5.63 24.47 -1.26
N ARG A 155 4.32 24.21 -1.47
CA ARG A 155 3.46 25.09 -2.31
C ARG A 155 3.49 26.54 -1.87
N ARG A 156 3.67 26.78 -0.59
CA ARG A 156 3.73 28.15 -0.06
C ARG A 156 5.12 28.77 -0.16
N TRP A 157 6.17 27.98 -0.01
CA TRP A 157 7.54 28.47 0.23
C TRP A 157 8.60 27.90 -0.72
N ALA A 158 8.24 27.16 -1.77
CA ALA A 158 9.19 26.54 -2.69
C ALA A 158 10.14 27.56 -3.36
N GLU A 159 9.67 28.81 -3.55
CA GLU A 159 10.47 29.88 -4.14
C GLU A 159 11.72 30.22 -3.32
N GLU A 160 11.66 30.06 -1.99
CA GLU A 160 12.80 30.28 -1.09
C GLU A 160 13.95 29.29 -1.35
N ILE A 161 13.63 28.10 -1.86
CA ILE A 161 14.64 27.08 -2.23
C ILE A 161 14.84 26.98 -3.75
N GLY A 162 14.30 27.95 -4.52
CA GLY A 162 14.49 28.11 -5.96
C GLY A 162 13.68 27.16 -6.84
N TYR A 163 12.50 26.73 -6.37
CA TYR A 163 11.51 25.96 -7.15
C TYR A 163 10.24 26.79 -7.37
N PRO A 164 9.52 26.58 -8.48
CA PRO A 164 8.22 27.21 -8.69
C PRO A 164 7.18 26.67 -7.72
N ARG A 165 6.17 27.46 -7.36
CA ARG A 165 5.04 26.96 -6.55
C ARG A 165 4.22 25.92 -7.30
N SER A 166 4.17 26.02 -8.63
CA SER A 166 3.51 25.06 -9.53
C SER A 166 4.36 23.84 -9.85
N PHE A 167 5.29 23.43 -8.95
CA PHE A 167 6.13 22.26 -9.17
C PHE A 167 5.33 20.99 -9.44
N THR A 168 5.89 20.08 -10.22
CA THR A 168 5.30 18.76 -10.49
C THR A 168 5.84 17.71 -9.50
N ILE A 169 5.00 16.76 -9.11
CA ILE A 169 5.42 15.58 -8.34
C ILE A 169 5.63 14.42 -9.30
N TYR A 170 6.86 13.92 -9.39
CA TYR A 170 7.21 12.79 -10.24
C TYR A 170 6.98 11.47 -9.54
N ASP A 171 6.32 10.57 -10.27
CA ASP A 171 6.17 9.19 -9.85
C ASP A 171 7.42 8.34 -10.19
N THR A 172 7.36 7.04 -9.87
CA THR A 172 8.48 6.11 -10.13
C THR A 172 8.85 6.01 -11.62
N ASP A 173 7.88 6.10 -12.53
CA ASP A 173 8.15 6.03 -13.98
C ASP A 173 8.80 7.31 -14.50
N ASP A 174 8.31 8.46 -14.02
CA ASP A 174 8.87 9.76 -14.36
C ASP A 174 10.32 9.85 -13.86
N SER A 175 10.56 9.45 -12.59
CA SER A 175 11.90 9.35 -11.99
C SER A 175 12.84 8.43 -12.79
N GLN A 176 12.34 7.27 -13.24
CA GLN A 176 13.13 6.38 -14.12
C GLN A 176 13.44 6.99 -15.48
N ARG A 177 12.53 7.80 -16.06
CA ARG A 177 12.79 8.51 -17.32
C ARG A 177 13.89 9.55 -17.16
N VAL A 178 13.87 10.34 -16.08
CA VAL A 178 14.95 11.25 -15.72
C VAL A 178 16.27 10.49 -15.57
N MET A 179 16.27 9.37 -14.82
CA MET A 179 17.47 8.56 -14.63
C MET A 179 18.05 8.03 -15.94
N LYS A 180 17.21 7.56 -16.88
CA LYS A 180 17.68 7.11 -18.21
C LYS A 180 18.36 8.24 -18.97
N ALA A 181 17.83 9.46 -18.87
CA ALA A 181 18.47 10.62 -19.50
C ALA A 181 19.81 10.95 -18.83
N VAL A 182 19.89 10.94 -17.49
CA VAL A 182 21.15 11.15 -16.74
C VAL A 182 22.19 10.07 -17.10
N TYR A 183 21.78 8.80 -17.22
CA TYR A 183 22.68 7.70 -17.62
C TYR A 183 23.26 7.92 -19.02
N LYS A 184 22.42 8.38 -19.98
CA LYS A 184 22.84 8.72 -21.35
C LYS A 184 23.86 9.84 -21.32
N ASP A 185 23.62 10.93 -20.58
CA ASP A 185 24.50 12.11 -20.54
C ASP A 185 25.86 11.79 -19.89
N LEU A 186 25.84 11.00 -18.82
CA LEU A 186 27.06 10.60 -18.11
C LEU A 186 27.75 9.39 -18.75
N ASN A 187 27.19 8.86 -19.85
CA ASN A 187 27.67 7.65 -20.54
C ASN A 187 27.85 6.46 -19.58
N VAL A 188 26.83 6.21 -18.75
CA VAL A 188 26.83 5.12 -17.76
C VAL A 188 26.19 3.86 -18.36
N ASP A 189 26.88 2.71 -18.23
CA ASP A 189 26.36 1.40 -18.60
C ASP A 189 25.42 0.88 -17.49
N ASP A 190 24.15 0.62 -17.83
CA ASP A 190 23.14 0.10 -16.92
C ASP A 190 23.41 -1.32 -16.43
N LYS A 191 24.25 -2.10 -17.16
CA LYS A 191 24.73 -3.42 -16.71
C LYS A 191 25.77 -3.29 -15.60
N PHE A 192 26.62 -2.24 -15.66
CA PHE A 192 27.62 -1.99 -14.63
C PHE A 192 26.97 -1.46 -13.35
N LEU A 193 26.08 -0.49 -13.46
CA LEU A 193 25.30 0.06 -12.35
C LEU A 193 23.82 0.08 -12.74
N PRO A 194 23.01 -0.88 -12.31
CA PRO A 194 21.58 -0.87 -12.62
C PRO A 194 20.89 0.39 -12.12
N ILE A 195 20.04 1.01 -12.95
CA ILE A 195 19.28 2.24 -12.63
C ILE A 195 18.57 2.12 -11.28
N LYS A 196 17.92 0.97 -11.04
CA LYS A 196 17.22 0.72 -9.77
C LYS A 196 18.15 0.74 -8.55
N ALA A 197 19.38 0.27 -8.70
CA ALA A 197 20.35 0.30 -7.60
C ALA A 197 20.79 1.74 -7.28
N ALA A 198 20.98 2.58 -8.32
CA ALA A 198 21.28 3.99 -8.13
C ALA A 198 20.11 4.74 -7.47
N ILE A 199 18.88 4.55 -7.94
CA ILE A 199 17.67 5.14 -7.33
C ILE A 199 17.56 4.74 -5.85
N ASN A 200 17.68 3.46 -5.52
CA ASN A 200 17.60 2.99 -4.14
C ASN A 200 18.69 3.61 -3.25
N GLN A 201 19.88 3.85 -3.77
CA GLN A 201 20.96 4.48 -3.01
C GLN A 201 20.71 5.97 -2.81
N MET A 202 20.18 6.67 -3.82
CA MET A 202 19.77 8.07 -3.72
C MET A 202 18.65 8.25 -2.71
N SER A 203 17.62 7.40 -2.75
CA SER A 203 16.53 7.39 -1.77
C SER A 203 17.05 7.25 -0.33
N ARG A 204 18.00 6.32 -0.10
CA ARG A 204 18.66 6.19 1.21
C ARG A 204 19.42 7.45 1.63
N TRP A 205 20.11 8.13 0.71
CA TRP A 205 20.78 9.36 1.01
C TRP A 205 19.79 10.47 1.39
N LYS A 206 18.68 10.62 0.65
CA LYS A 206 17.62 11.57 0.98
C LYS A 206 17.00 11.28 2.35
N ASP A 207 16.70 10.01 2.65
CA ASP A 207 16.20 9.57 3.96
C ASP A 207 17.18 9.90 5.12
N GLN A 208 18.48 9.84 4.85
CA GLN A 208 19.55 10.18 5.79
C GLN A 208 19.94 11.65 5.76
N LEU A 209 19.25 12.48 4.97
CA LEU A 209 19.52 13.91 4.77
C LEU A 209 20.94 14.21 4.23
N VAL A 210 21.49 13.29 3.42
CA VAL A 210 22.76 13.48 2.73
C VAL A 210 22.52 14.20 1.42
N SER A 211 23.10 15.42 1.27
CA SER A 211 22.97 16.19 0.03
C SER A 211 23.81 15.62 -1.11
N PRO A 212 23.53 15.98 -2.38
CA PRO A 212 24.37 15.60 -3.51
C PRO A 212 25.84 16.03 -3.33
N GLU A 213 26.10 17.22 -2.77
CA GLU A 213 27.43 17.73 -2.50
C GLU A 213 28.15 16.92 -1.42
N GLN A 214 27.42 16.54 -0.36
CA GLN A 214 27.95 15.68 0.70
C GLN A 214 28.26 14.28 0.17
N ALA A 215 27.40 13.73 -0.68
CA ALA A 215 27.62 12.44 -1.32
C ALA A 215 28.87 12.46 -2.22
N LEU A 216 29.08 13.54 -2.98
CA LEU A 216 30.29 13.75 -3.80
C LEU A 216 31.55 13.94 -2.96
N ALA A 217 31.46 14.62 -1.82
CA ALA A 217 32.59 14.89 -0.93
C ALA A 217 32.98 13.68 -0.07
N SER A 218 32.05 12.72 0.13
CA SER A 218 32.32 11.53 0.94
C SER A 218 33.29 10.60 0.20
N PRO A 219 34.30 10.05 0.89
CA PRO A 219 35.20 9.09 0.28
C PRO A 219 34.39 7.83 -0.13
N ALA A 220 34.21 7.68 -1.43
CA ALA A 220 33.49 6.51 -1.96
C ALA A 220 34.27 5.22 -1.65
N LYS A 221 33.57 4.23 -1.09
CA LYS A 221 34.15 2.91 -0.78
C LYS A 221 34.56 2.14 -2.05
N ASP A 222 33.89 2.45 -3.17
CA ASP A 222 34.12 1.82 -4.47
C ASP A 222 33.75 2.75 -5.63
N THR A 223 34.09 2.32 -6.86
CA THR A 223 33.80 3.05 -8.10
C THR A 223 32.29 3.27 -8.32
N LYS A 224 31.45 2.30 -7.89
CA LYS A 224 29.99 2.41 -8.05
C LYS A 224 29.42 3.50 -7.15
N GLY A 225 29.90 3.63 -5.90
CA GLY A 225 29.49 4.68 -4.97
C GLY A 225 29.84 6.07 -5.50
N ALA A 226 31.08 6.28 -6.00
CA ALA A 226 31.48 7.54 -6.61
C ALA A 226 30.64 7.88 -7.86
N LEU A 227 30.33 6.93 -8.68
CA LEU A 227 29.47 7.11 -9.85
C LEU A 227 28.02 7.43 -9.45
N THR A 228 27.49 6.75 -8.43
CA THR A 228 26.14 7.04 -7.91
C THR A 228 26.03 8.45 -7.36
N ALA A 229 27.07 8.98 -6.69
CA ALA A 229 27.08 10.38 -6.21
C ALA A 229 27.02 11.38 -7.37
N ARG A 230 27.76 11.11 -8.47
CA ARG A 230 27.69 11.94 -9.70
C ARG A 230 26.30 11.88 -10.35
N ILE A 231 25.70 10.68 -10.40
CA ILE A 231 24.34 10.48 -10.91
C ILE A 231 23.34 11.25 -10.05
N TYR A 232 23.48 11.21 -8.73
CA TYR A 232 22.63 11.93 -7.79
C TYR A 232 22.65 13.45 -8.07
N ALA A 233 23.82 14.05 -8.17
CA ALA A 233 23.93 15.47 -8.47
C ALA A 233 23.33 15.85 -9.84
N ALA A 234 23.53 15.02 -10.86
CA ALA A 234 22.94 15.26 -12.18
C ALA A 234 21.42 15.07 -12.20
N TYR A 235 20.90 14.12 -11.41
CA TYR A 235 19.47 13.86 -11.25
C TYR A 235 18.75 15.03 -10.57
N GLU A 236 19.25 15.49 -9.42
CA GLU A 236 18.71 16.65 -8.69
C GLU A 236 18.71 17.93 -9.53
N LYS A 237 19.81 18.15 -10.28
CA LYS A 237 19.88 19.28 -11.20
C LYS A 237 18.76 19.24 -12.24
N ARG A 238 18.45 18.06 -12.82
CA ARG A 238 17.37 17.91 -13.81
C ARG A 238 15.99 18.07 -13.19
N LEU A 239 15.78 17.58 -11.96
CA LEU A 239 14.52 17.82 -11.25
C LEU A 239 14.30 19.32 -11.02
N LYS A 240 15.36 20.04 -10.61
CA LYS A 240 15.28 21.48 -10.37
C LYS A 240 15.01 22.26 -11.66
N GLU A 241 15.65 21.90 -12.78
CA GLU A 241 15.41 22.48 -14.10
C GLU A 241 13.96 22.26 -14.58
N ALA A 242 13.40 21.09 -14.32
CA ALA A 242 12.02 20.74 -14.64
C ALA A 242 10.98 21.35 -13.67
N GLY A 243 11.41 22.00 -12.59
CA GLY A 243 10.51 22.45 -11.52
C GLY A 243 9.72 21.28 -10.92
N ALA A 244 10.40 20.19 -10.62
CA ALA A 244 9.76 18.96 -10.14
C ALA A 244 10.46 18.42 -8.89
N PHE A 245 9.69 17.67 -8.06
CA PHE A 245 10.18 16.89 -6.94
C PHE A 245 9.80 15.41 -7.14
N ASP A 246 10.66 14.49 -6.75
CA ASP A 246 10.24 13.11 -6.52
C ASP A 246 9.63 12.95 -5.11
N PHE A 247 9.17 11.74 -4.77
CA PHE A 247 8.55 11.48 -3.47
C PHE A 247 9.49 11.73 -2.29
N ASP A 248 10.75 11.34 -2.42
CA ASP A 248 11.74 11.52 -1.35
C ASP A 248 12.09 12.99 -1.18
N ASP A 249 12.09 13.76 -2.27
CA ASP A 249 12.33 15.21 -2.26
C ASP A 249 11.28 15.98 -1.46
N LEU A 250 10.04 15.56 -1.48
CA LEU A 250 8.98 16.26 -0.73
C LEU A 250 9.34 16.40 0.74
N ILE A 251 9.89 15.35 1.34
CA ILE A 251 10.32 15.36 2.74
C ILE A 251 11.69 16.03 2.86
N TYR A 252 12.66 15.63 2.02
CA TYR A 252 14.02 16.14 2.05
C TYR A 252 14.06 17.67 1.89
N GLN A 253 13.43 18.20 0.87
CA GLN A 253 13.43 19.64 0.58
C GLN A 253 12.63 20.44 1.63
N THR A 254 11.57 19.87 2.21
CA THR A 254 10.86 20.51 3.33
C THR A 254 11.75 20.60 4.56
N VAL A 255 12.54 19.57 4.86
CA VAL A 255 13.52 19.60 5.95
C VAL A 255 14.59 20.66 5.71
N GLN A 256 15.12 20.76 4.48
CA GLN A 256 16.11 21.79 4.11
C GLN A 256 15.49 23.19 4.27
N LEU A 257 14.30 23.42 3.71
CA LEU A 257 13.59 24.70 3.84
C LEU A 257 13.44 25.12 5.32
N LEU A 258 12.94 24.24 6.17
CA LEU A 258 12.74 24.56 7.60
C LEU A 258 14.06 24.70 8.38
N ALA A 259 15.13 24.06 7.94
CA ALA A 259 16.46 24.18 8.57
C ALA A 259 17.14 25.49 8.20
N GLU A 260 17.07 25.91 6.94
CA GLU A 260 17.76 27.07 6.37
C GLU A 260 16.97 28.38 6.52
N HIS A 261 15.62 28.32 6.63
CA HIS A 261 14.74 29.48 6.78
C HIS A 261 14.07 29.51 8.16
N PRO A 262 14.69 30.14 9.18
CA PRO A 262 14.15 30.21 10.54
C PRO A 262 12.78 30.88 10.65
N ASP A 263 12.51 31.89 9.82
CA ASP A 263 11.24 32.61 9.75
C ASP A 263 10.09 31.70 9.31
N VAL A 264 10.32 30.85 8.29
CA VAL A 264 9.35 29.83 7.85
C VAL A 264 9.11 28.81 8.96
N ARG A 265 10.19 28.34 9.61
CA ARG A 265 10.10 27.40 10.73
C ARG A 265 9.29 27.97 11.88
N GLU A 266 9.59 29.18 12.34
CA GLU A 266 8.86 29.87 13.42
C GLU A 266 7.39 30.10 13.08
N PHE A 267 7.08 30.43 11.81
CA PHE A 267 5.70 30.53 11.34
C PHE A 267 4.92 29.24 11.62
N TYR A 268 5.47 28.06 11.27
CA TYR A 268 4.79 26.78 11.48
C TYR A 268 4.79 26.35 12.93
N GLN A 269 5.84 26.61 13.72
CA GLN A 269 5.87 26.33 15.16
C GLN A 269 4.83 27.16 15.94
N ASN A 270 4.63 28.42 15.55
CA ASN A 270 3.58 29.27 16.15
C ASN A 270 2.18 28.86 15.70
N LYS A 271 2.02 28.43 14.45
CA LYS A 271 0.76 27.94 13.90
C LYS A 271 0.34 26.62 14.54
N TYR A 272 1.21 25.62 14.56
CA TYR A 272 0.94 24.28 15.06
C TYR A 272 1.54 24.09 16.46
N ARG A 273 0.78 24.52 17.47
CA ARG A 273 1.21 24.45 18.87
C ARG A 273 1.25 23.05 19.42
N TYR A 274 0.43 22.14 18.86
CA TYR A 274 0.37 20.72 19.22
C TYR A 274 0.60 19.88 17.97
N LEU A 275 1.61 19.02 18.04
CA LEU A 275 1.95 18.07 16.97
C LEU A 275 1.69 16.65 17.45
N LEU A 276 0.85 15.91 16.70
CA LEU A 276 0.57 14.51 16.98
C LEU A 276 1.04 13.67 15.79
N VAL A 277 1.72 12.56 16.04
CA VAL A 277 2.21 11.66 14.98
C VAL A 277 1.77 10.25 15.29
N ASP A 278 0.99 9.65 14.37
CA ASP A 278 0.58 8.23 14.44
C ASP A 278 1.60 7.34 13.74
N GLU A 279 1.61 6.05 14.08
CA GLU A 279 2.52 5.02 13.56
C GLU A 279 4.00 5.44 13.59
N TYR A 280 4.42 6.11 14.67
CA TYR A 280 5.74 6.75 14.78
C TYR A 280 6.93 5.78 14.62
N GLN A 281 6.74 4.48 14.84
CA GLN A 281 7.75 3.44 14.65
C GLN A 281 8.16 3.25 13.18
N ASP A 282 7.37 3.78 12.23
CA ASP A 282 7.66 3.68 10.79
C ASP A 282 8.35 4.93 10.22
N THR A 283 8.73 5.87 11.06
CA THR A 283 9.38 7.11 10.62
C THR A 283 10.83 6.90 10.19
N SER A 284 11.23 7.56 9.08
CA SER A 284 12.63 7.67 8.65
C SER A 284 13.38 8.77 9.44
N VAL A 285 14.71 8.86 9.25
CA VAL A 285 15.52 9.93 9.85
C VAL A 285 15.06 11.30 9.35
N ALA A 286 14.76 11.44 8.06
CA ALA A 286 14.24 12.68 7.48
C ALA A 286 12.88 13.08 8.08
N GLN A 287 11.95 12.13 8.25
CA GLN A 287 10.66 12.37 8.88
C GLN A 287 10.79 12.75 10.36
N PHE A 288 11.67 12.08 11.09
CA PHE A 288 12.01 12.47 12.46
C PHE A 288 12.54 13.91 12.51
N ARG A 289 13.44 14.27 11.61
CA ARG A 289 13.99 15.63 11.54
C ARG A 289 12.92 16.67 11.22
N LEU A 290 12.02 16.37 10.29
CA LEU A 290 10.86 17.21 9.96
C LEU A 290 10.00 17.46 11.21
N VAL A 291 9.61 16.39 11.92
CA VAL A 291 8.84 16.47 13.17
C VAL A 291 9.57 17.33 14.21
N SER A 292 10.88 17.15 14.36
CA SER A 292 11.69 17.92 15.31
C SER A 292 11.74 19.42 14.97
N LEU A 293 11.80 19.78 13.69
CA LEU A 293 11.80 21.17 13.21
C LEU A 293 10.43 21.83 13.37
N LEU A 294 9.35 21.08 13.19
CA LEU A 294 7.99 21.57 13.38
C LEU A 294 7.59 21.68 14.86
N THR A 295 8.27 20.94 15.75
CA THR A 295 8.01 20.99 17.18
C THR A 295 8.47 22.34 17.75
N GLY A 296 7.53 23.11 18.32
CA GLY A 296 7.79 24.40 18.93
C GLY A 296 8.55 24.30 20.27
N PRO A 297 8.92 25.45 20.85
CA PRO A 297 9.72 25.51 22.08
C PRO A 297 9.02 24.86 23.30
N GLU A 298 7.70 24.84 23.34
CA GLU A 298 6.91 24.20 24.38
C GLU A 298 6.98 22.67 24.32
N ARG A 299 7.48 22.09 23.22
CA ARG A 299 7.63 20.66 22.98
C ARG A 299 6.32 19.86 23.16
N ASN A 300 5.20 20.43 22.77
CA ASN A 300 3.91 19.76 22.81
C ASN A 300 3.78 18.76 21.65
N ILE A 301 4.57 17.72 21.74
CA ILE A 301 4.59 16.61 20.78
C ILE A 301 4.01 15.34 21.43
N CYS A 302 3.08 14.70 20.74
CA CYS A 302 2.53 13.42 21.12
C CYS A 302 2.79 12.41 19.98
N VAL A 303 3.56 11.38 20.25
CA VAL A 303 3.79 10.29 19.30
C VAL A 303 3.09 9.03 19.78
N VAL A 304 2.43 8.35 18.84
CA VAL A 304 1.75 7.07 19.07
C VAL A 304 2.37 6.05 18.14
N GLY A 305 2.67 4.89 18.67
CA GLY A 305 3.27 3.84 17.86
C GLY A 305 3.32 2.50 18.56
N ASP A 306 3.62 1.49 17.78
CA ASP A 306 3.82 0.11 18.19
C ASP A 306 5.17 -0.38 17.66
N ASP A 307 6.19 -0.43 18.52
CA ASP A 307 7.51 -0.93 18.17
C ASP A 307 7.47 -2.36 17.60
N ASP A 308 6.51 -3.20 18.04
CA ASP A 308 6.29 -4.54 17.52
C ASP A 308 5.64 -4.56 16.11
N GLN A 309 5.22 -3.40 15.57
CA GLN A 309 4.69 -3.24 14.21
C GLN A 309 5.59 -2.43 13.27
N SER A 310 6.88 -2.24 13.60
CA SER A 310 7.85 -1.58 12.72
C SER A 310 8.27 -2.54 11.59
N ILE A 311 7.71 -2.33 10.37
CA ILE A 311 7.85 -3.24 9.22
C ILE A 311 8.22 -2.52 7.92
N TYR A 312 8.71 -1.27 7.98
CA TYR A 312 9.06 -0.47 6.80
C TYR A 312 10.54 -0.05 6.74
N ARG A 313 11.44 -0.83 7.35
CA ARG A 313 12.90 -0.59 7.31
C ARG A 313 13.43 -0.55 5.86
N PHE A 314 12.87 -1.39 4.98
CA PHE A 314 13.21 -1.39 3.56
C PHE A 314 12.83 -0.08 2.82
N ARG A 315 12.00 0.78 3.44
CA ARG A 315 11.63 2.13 3.00
C ARG A 315 12.30 3.23 3.84
N GLY A 316 13.39 2.94 4.53
CA GLY A 316 14.12 3.91 5.32
C GLY A 316 13.61 4.14 6.73
N ALA A 317 12.54 3.46 7.17
CA ALA A 317 12.09 3.55 8.56
C ALA A 317 13.17 3.05 9.53
N THR A 318 13.26 3.70 10.68
CA THR A 318 14.17 3.29 11.75
C THR A 318 13.44 3.19 13.08
N ILE A 319 13.48 2.00 13.69
CA ILE A 319 12.83 1.73 14.97
C ILE A 319 13.46 2.54 16.12
N GLU A 320 14.71 2.96 15.97
CA GLU A 320 15.43 3.76 16.96
C GLU A 320 14.71 5.07 17.28
N ASN A 321 13.94 5.63 16.34
CA ASN A 321 13.17 6.85 16.59
C ASN A 321 12.19 6.68 17.75
N ILE A 322 11.45 5.58 17.80
CA ILE A 322 10.50 5.31 18.89
C ILE A 322 11.22 4.74 20.13
N LEU A 323 12.24 3.89 19.95
CA LEU A 323 12.98 3.32 21.06
C LEU A 323 13.74 4.38 21.85
N ASN A 324 14.29 5.40 21.19
CA ASN A 324 15.08 6.47 21.81
C ASN A 324 14.30 7.77 22.03
N PHE A 325 12.99 7.81 21.84
CA PHE A 325 12.18 9.02 21.95
C PHE A 325 12.37 9.78 23.26
N GLU A 326 12.43 9.06 24.38
CA GLU A 326 12.64 9.63 25.73
C GLU A 326 14.01 10.29 25.89
N LYS A 327 15.03 9.79 25.16
CA LYS A 327 16.37 10.39 25.15
C LYS A 327 16.40 11.65 24.28
N LEU A 328 15.66 11.64 23.17
CA LEU A 328 15.58 12.76 22.24
C LEU A 328 14.73 13.91 22.78
N TYR A 329 13.70 13.58 23.57
CA TYR A 329 12.82 14.55 24.23
C TYR A 329 12.82 14.33 25.75
N PRO A 330 13.81 14.91 26.47
CA PRO A 330 13.86 14.80 27.94
C PRO A 330 12.59 15.34 28.60
N GLY A 331 12.10 14.61 29.59
CA GLY A 331 10.84 14.90 30.28
C GLY A 331 9.62 14.21 29.66
N THR A 332 9.83 13.33 28.67
CA THR A 332 8.77 12.55 28.06
C THR A 332 8.01 11.72 29.09
N LYS A 333 6.68 11.81 29.06
CA LYS A 333 5.80 10.86 29.73
C LYS A 333 5.50 9.70 28.79
N THR A 334 5.70 8.47 29.26
CA THR A 334 5.41 7.25 28.49
C THR A 334 4.18 6.55 29.06
N ILE A 335 3.20 6.25 28.20
CA ILE A 335 1.96 5.55 28.56
C ILE A 335 1.84 4.30 27.66
N ARG A 336 1.53 3.13 28.26
CA ARG A 336 1.34 1.88 27.54
C ARG A 336 -0.14 1.55 27.41
N LEU A 337 -0.57 1.20 26.19
CA LEU A 337 -1.91 0.70 25.91
C LEU A 337 -1.80 -0.78 25.52
N GLU A 338 -2.07 -1.67 26.47
CA GLU A 338 -1.89 -3.11 26.31
C GLU A 338 -3.22 -3.86 26.13
N GLN A 339 -4.34 -3.26 26.50
CA GLN A 339 -5.67 -3.84 26.30
C GLN A 339 -6.06 -3.80 24.82
N ASN A 340 -6.28 -4.98 24.25
CA ASN A 340 -6.73 -5.13 22.86
C ASN A 340 -8.26 -5.27 22.80
N TYR A 341 -8.89 -4.58 21.88
CA TYR A 341 -10.34 -4.59 21.64
C TYR A 341 -10.73 -5.27 20.32
N ARG A 342 -9.75 -5.85 19.61
CA ARG A 342 -9.93 -6.41 18.27
C ARG A 342 -10.10 -7.93 18.30
N SER A 343 -9.11 -8.62 18.85
CA SER A 343 -8.90 -10.05 18.70
C SER A 343 -9.30 -10.83 19.95
N THR A 344 -9.50 -12.12 19.80
CA THR A 344 -9.69 -13.08 20.91
C THR A 344 -8.36 -13.41 21.59
N SER A 345 -8.42 -14.02 22.79
CA SER A 345 -7.25 -14.29 23.64
C SER A 345 -6.26 -15.26 22.98
N ASN A 346 -6.73 -16.32 22.33
CA ASN A 346 -5.86 -17.30 21.64
C ASN A 346 -5.04 -16.68 20.53
N ILE A 347 -5.65 -15.78 19.72
CA ILE A 347 -4.92 -15.05 18.67
C ILE A 347 -3.85 -14.15 19.27
N LEU A 348 -4.15 -13.43 20.37
CA LEU A 348 -3.19 -12.55 21.00
C LEU A 348 -2.05 -13.31 21.67
N ASN A 349 -2.35 -14.45 22.31
CA ASN A 349 -1.32 -15.28 22.92
C ASN A 349 -0.37 -15.84 21.86
N ALA A 350 -0.89 -16.31 20.73
CA ALA A 350 -0.05 -16.72 19.59
C ALA A 350 0.83 -15.55 19.09
N ALA A 351 0.28 -14.34 18.97
CA ALA A 351 1.06 -13.15 18.60
C ALA A 351 2.14 -12.79 19.64
N ASN A 352 1.80 -12.85 20.93
CA ASN A 352 2.74 -12.60 22.01
C ASN A 352 3.88 -13.64 22.02
N CYS A 353 3.57 -14.93 21.82
CA CYS A 353 4.58 -16.00 21.71
C CYS A 353 5.60 -15.72 20.61
N VAL A 354 5.14 -15.31 19.43
CA VAL A 354 6.04 -14.98 18.32
C VAL A 354 6.90 -13.77 18.64
N ILE A 355 6.29 -12.64 19.03
CA ILE A 355 7.01 -11.37 19.14
C ILE A 355 7.97 -11.28 20.33
N GLN A 356 7.77 -12.08 21.37
CA GLN A 356 8.66 -12.10 22.53
C GLN A 356 10.11 -12.52 22.21
N HIS A 357 10.33 -13.20 21.07
CA HIS A 357 11.66 -13.59 20.60
C HIS A 357 12.47 -12.44 20.01
N ASN A 358 11.88 -11.27 19.79
CA ASN A 358 12.62 -10.06 19.40
C ASN A 358 13.26 -9.41 20.62
N THR A 359 14.48 -8.90 20.43
CA THR A 359 15.27 -8.24 21.49
C THR A 359 15.13 -6.72 21.45
N GLU A 360 15.01 -6.12 20.23
CA GLU A 360 14.86 -4.68 20.05
C GLU A 360 13.40 -4.24 20.21
N ARG A 361 12.93 -4.18 21.48
CA ARG A 361 11.57 -3.76 21.82
C ARG A 361 11.45 -3.11 23.19
N LYS A 362 10.42 -2.27 23.39
CA LYS A 362 10.12 -1.62 24.67
C LYS A 362 9.36 -2.52 25.66
N GLY A 363 8.99 -3.72 25.25
CA GLY A 363 8.32 -4.72 26.08
C GLY A 363 6.90 -4.33 26.48
N LYS A 364 5.92 -4.99 25.89
CA LYS A 364 4.50 -4.95 26.23
C LYS A 364 3.89 -6.33 25.97
N THR A 365 2.78 -6.62 26.65
CA THR A 365 2.04 -7.88 26.49
C THR A 365 0.58 -7.54 26.25
N LEU A 366 0.04 -7.97 25.11
CA LEU A 366 -1.36 -7.74 24.78
C LEU A 366 -2.27 -8.68 25.56
N TRP A 367 -3.37 -8.14 26.05
CA TRP A 367 -4.46 -8.90 26.68
C TRP A 367 -5.83 -8.37 26.23
N THR A 368 -6.89 -9.13 26.38
CA THR A 368 -8.23 -8.76 25.94
C THR A 368 -9.32 -9.32 26.85
N ASP A 369 -10.48 -8.65 26.84
CA ASP A 369 -11.74 -9.12 27.47
C ASP A 369 -12.68 -9.76 26.43
N ASN A 370 -12.26 -9.95 25.17
CA ASN A 370 -13.11 -10.50 24.09
C ASN A 370 -13.31 -12.01 24.19
N GLY A 371 -12.88 -12.65 25.29
CA GLY A 371 -12.97 -14.10 25.50
C GLY A 371 -11.82 -14.88 24.88
N GLU A 372 -11.82 -16.19 25.10
CA GLU A 372 -10.74 -17.08 24.66
C GLU A 372 -10.69 -17.22 23.13
N GLY A 373 -11.86 -17.42 22.50
CA GLY A 373 -11.97 -17.65 21.06
C GLY A 373 -11.47 -19.00 20.60
N ASP A 374 -11.52 -19.26 19.31
CA ASP A 374 -11.00 -20.49 18.71
C ASP A 374 -9.47 -20.49 18.70
N LYS A 375 -8.88 -21.70 18.76
CA LYS A 375 -7.44 -21.86 18.56
C LYS A 375 -7.04 -21.49 17.15
N VAL A 376 -5.80 -21.03 16.98
CA VAL A 376 -5.24 -20.75 15.67
C VAL A 376 -5.16 -22.04 14.86
N GLN A 377 -5.80 -22.09 13.71
CA GLN A 377 -5.84 -23.27 12.85
C GLN A 377 -4.59 -23.30 11.97
N VAL A 378 -3.80 -24.37 12.08
CA VAL A 378 -2.59 -24.56 11.26
C VAL A 378 -2.79 -25.72 10.30
N TYR A 379 -2.76 -25.44 8.99
CA TYR A 379 -2.96 -26.41 7.92
C TYR A 379 -1.69 -26.69 7.14
N THR A 380 -1.26 -27.95 7.08
CA THR A 380 -0.15 -28.37 6.22
C THR A 380 -0.70 -28.93 4.92
N ALA A 381 -0.57 -28.18 3.83
CA ALA A 381 -0.96 -28.55 2.48
C ALA A 381 0.08 -29.44 1.77
N GLU A 382 -0.34 -30.25 0.80
CA GLU A 382 0.59 -30.97 -0.10
C GLU A 382 1.35 -29.97 -1.01
N ASN A 383 0.60 -29.01 -1.56
CA ASN A 383 1.12 -27.97 -2.47
C ASN A 383 0.22 -26.72 -2.44
N GLU A 384 0.57 -25.72 -3.23
CA GLU A 384 -0.16 -24.44 -3.31
C GLU A 384 -1.59 -24.56 -3.86
N GLN A 385 -1.92 -25.61 -4.62
CA GLN A 385 -3.28 -25.85 -5.12
C GLN A 385 -4.16 -26.44 -4.04
N ASP A 386 -3.63 -27.36 -3.23
CA ASP A 386 -4.30 -27.93 -2.08
C ASP A 386 -4.54 -26.86 -1.01
N GLU A 387 -3.55 -25.95 -0.78
CA GLU A 387 -3.70 -24.78 0.08
C GLU A 387 -4.89 -23.91 -0.38
N ALA A 388 -4.97 -23.60 -1.68
CA ALA A 388 -6.05 -22.79 -2.26
C ALA A 388 -7.44 -23.48 -2.13
N SER A 389 -7.48 -24.79 -2.30
CA SER A 389 -8.70 -25.59 -2.13
C SER A 389 -9.19 -25.56 -0.69
N HIS A 390 -8.31 -25.77 0.27
CA HIS A 390 -8.62 -25.74 1.70
C HIS A 390 -9.19 -24.37 2.11
N ILE A 391 -8.56 -23.28 1.68
CA ILE A 391 -9.04 -21.91 1.95
C ILE A 391 -10.46 -21.71 1.40
N ALA A 392 -10.72 -22.16 0.17
CA ALA A 392 -12.04 -22.04 -0.43
C ALA A 392 -13.11 -22.88 0.32
N ASP A 393 -12.74 -24.05 0.82
CA ASP A 393 -13.63 -24.91 1.61
C ASP A 393 -14.00 -24.24 2.95
N VAL A 394 -13.04 -23.64 3.64
CA VAL A 394 -13.28 -22.91 4.91
C VAL A 394 -14.18 -21.70 4.66
N ILE A 395 -13.88 -20.88 3.62
CA ILE A 395 -14.73 -19.76 3.24
C ILE A 395 -16.16 -20.25 2.94
N GLY A 396 -16.30 -21.36 2.21
CA GLY A 396 -17.59 -21.96 1.92
C GLY A 396 -18.36 -22.40 3.17
N GLN A 397 -17.67 -22.83 4.24
CA GLN A 397 -18.29 -23.14 5.54
C GLN A 397 -18.80 -21.87 6.24
N HIS A 398 -18.01 -20.79 6.26
CA HIS A 398 -18.41 -19.52 6.86
C HIS A 398 -19.61 -18.89 6.14
N LEU A 399 -19.65 -18.96 4.82
CA LEU A 399 -20.79 -18.47 4.04
C LEU A 399 -22.08 -19.26 4.34
N LYS A 400 -21.99 -20.59 4.54
CA LYS A 400 -23.14 -21.40 4.97
C LYS A 400 -23.62 -21.05 6.37
N ALA A 401 -22.71 -20.59 7.23
CA ALA A 401 -23.03 -20.10 8.57
C ALA A 401 -23.58 -18.65 8.57
N GLY A 402 -23.71 -18.02 7.40
CA GLY A 402 -24.28 -16.67 7.24
C GLY A 402 -23.25 -15.55 7.24
N GLY A 403 -21.96 -15.84 7.07
CA GLY A 403 -20.89 -14.85 6.88
C GLY A 403 -20.89 -14.24 5.48
N HIS A 404 -20.06 -13.24 5.26
CA HIS A 404 -19.88 -12.55 3.98
C HIS A 404 -18.49 -12.79 3.41
N LEU A 405 -18.33 -12.70 2.08
CA LEU A 405 -17.02 -12.81 1.44
C LEU A 405 -16.06 -11.72 1.93
N ALA A 406 -16.57 -10.52 2.15
CA ALA A 406 -15.81 -9.37 2.67
C ALA A 406 -15.24 -9.59 4.08
N ASP A 407 -15.72 -10.58 4.82
CA ASP A 407 -15.19 -10.94 6.16
C ASP A 407 -13.81 -11.61 6.09
N HIS A 408 -13.35 -12.01 4.90
CA HIS A 408 -12.18 -12.85 4.70
C HIS A 408 -11.03 -12.11 4.03
N ALA A 409 -9.84 -12.22 4.62
CA ALA A 409 -8.60 -11.71 4.03
C ALA A 409 -7.55 -12.82 3.91
N ILE A 410 -6.92 -12.91 2.74
CA ILE A 410 -5.79 -13.81 2.48
C ILE A 410 -4.52 -12.97 2.44
N LEU A 411 -3.66 -13.18 3.40
CA LEU A 411 -2.43 -12.43 3.61
C LEU A 411 -1.20 -13.26 3.22
N TYR A 412 -0.31 -12.68 2.44
CA TYR A 412 0.90 -13.34 1.98
C TYR A 412 2.12 -12.41 2.05
N ARG A 413 3.30 -13.04 2.08
CA ARG A 413 4.57 -12.30 2.13
C ARG A 413 4.97 -11.70 0.78
N MET A 414 4.68 -12.37 -0.33
CA MET A 414 5.08 -12.00 -1.68
C MET A 414 3.89 -12.10 -2.65
N ASN A 415 3.75 -11.14 -3.56
CA ASN A 415 2.68 -11.12 -4.57
C ASN A 415 2.63 -12.39 -5.43
N ALA A 416 3.77 -13.07 -5.66
CA ALA A 416 3.79 -14.31 -6.42
C ALA A 416 2.93 -15.44 -5.80
N GLN A 417 2.63 -15.37 -4.50
CA GLN A 417 1.80 -16.36 -3.80
C GLN A 417 0.31 -16.21 -4.10
N SER A 418 -0.14 -15.05 -4.62
CA SER A 418 -1.55 -14.83 -4.93
C SER A 418 -2.03 -15.61 -6.17
N ALA A 419 -1.15 -15.85 -7.15
CA ALA A 419 -1.53 -16.41 -8.44
C ALA A 419 -2.23 -17.80 -8.38
N PRO A 420 -1.79 -18.76 -7.57
CA PRO A 420 -2.50 -20.05 -7.39
C PRO A 420 -3.91 -19.86 -6.80
N ILE A 421 -4.04 -18.99 -5.79
CA ILE A 421 -5.31 -18.67 -5.13
C ILE A 421 -6.26 -17.97 -6.11
N GLU A 422 -5.79 -16.94 -6.80
CA GLU A 422 -6.55 -16.20 -7.83
C GLU A 422 -7.06 -17.15 -8.92
N SER A 423 -6.17 -18.00 -9.43
CA SER A 423 -6.53 -19.01 -10.45
C SER A 423 -7.58 -19.99 -9.94
N TYR A 424 -7.49 -20.42 -8.67
CA TYR A 424 -8.47 -21.32 -8.07
C TYR A 424 -9.82 -20.61 -7.88
N PHE A 425 -9.83 -19.42 -7.30
CA PHE A 425 -11.04 -18.63 -7.05
C PHE A 425 -11.76 -18.23 -8.34
N THR A 426 -11.01 -17.84 -9.37
CA THR A 426 -11.59 -17.56 -10.70
C THR A 426 -12.30 -18.78 -11.27
N ARG A 427 -11.69 -19.97 -11.18
CA ARG A 427 -12.32 -21.22 -11.64
C ARG A 427 -13.53 -21.65 -10.80
N ALA A 428 -13.46 -21.40 -9.49
CA ALA A 428 -14.53 -21.70 -8.56
C ALA A 428 -15.65 -20.64 -8.56
N GLY A 429 -15.46 -19.51 -9.26
CA GLY A 429 -16.44 -18.42 -9.29
C GLY A 429 -16.54 -17.65 -7.98
N ILE A 430 -15.48 -17.63 -7.15
CA ILE A 430 -15.45 -16.92 -5.88
C ILE A 430 -15.03 -15.47 -6.16
N PRO A 431 -15.90 -14.47 -5.87
CA PRO A 431 -15.57 -13.05 -6.00
C PRO A 431 -14.39 -12.67 -5.11
N HIS A 432 -13.37 -12.09 -5.70
CA HIS A 432 -12.16 -11.70 -4.96
C HIS A 432 -11.52 -10.44 -5.56
N LYS A 433 -10.70 -9.76 -4.77
CA LYS A 433 -9.91 -8.58 -5.17
C LYS A 433 -8.48 -8.69 -4.66
N ILE A 434 -7.52 -8.48 -5.56
CA ILE A 434 -6.11 -8.32 -5.19
C ILE A 434 -5.84 -6.83 -4.96
N VAL A 435 -5.37 -6.50 -3.74
CA VAL A 435 -4.90 -5.16 -3.39
C VAL A 435 -3.40 -5.08 -3.70
N GLY A 436 -2.98 -4.04 -4.43
CA GLY A 436 -1.59 -3.90 -4.90
C GLY A 436 -1.39 -4.38 -6.35
N GLY A 437 -2.47 -4.50 -7.14
CA GLY A 437 -2.44 -4.69 -8.59
C GLY A 437 -2.08 -3.41 -9.35
N GLN A 438 -2.23 -3.41 -10.69
CA GLN A 438 -2.02 -2.22 -11.50
C GLN A 438 -3.04 -1.13 -11.13
N ARG A 439 -2.54 0.04 -10.69
CA ARG A 439 -3.37 1.17 -10.31
C ARG A 439 -4.11 1.74 -11.52
N PHE A 440 -5.29 2.32 -11.29
CA PHE A 440 -6.03 3.05 -12.32
C PHE A 440 -5.19 4.18 -12.95
N ASN A 441 -4.49 4.94 -12.12
CA ASN A 441 -3.66 6.07 -12.57
C ASN A 441 -2.37 5.64 -13.29
N ASP A 442 -1.95 4.37 -13.18
CA ASP A 442 -0.80 3.81 -13.90
C ASP A 442 -1.16 3.28 -15.29
N ARG A 443 -2.45 3.23 -15.65
CA ARG A 443 -2.91 2.85 -16.99
C ARG A 443 -2.41 3.86 -18.01
N LYS A 444 -1.97 3.37 -19.17
CA LYS A 444 -1.31 4.21 -20.20
C LYS A 444 -2.15 5.43 -20.58
N GLU A 445 -3.42 5.22 -20.91
CA GLU A 445 -4.34 6.27 -21.36
C GLU A 445 -4.60 7.31 -20.26
N VAL A 446 -4.76 6.87 -19.01
CA VAL A 446 -4.98 7.76 -17.86
C VAL A 446 -3.73 8.60 -17.62
N LYS A 447 -2.56 7.98 -17.63
CA LYS A 447 -1.27 8.63 -17.39
C LYS A 447 -0.90 9.61 -18.53
N ASP A 448 -1.30 9.30 -19.77
CA ASP A 448 -1.10 10.20 -20.89
C ASP A 448 -1.96 11.47 -20.74
N ILE A 449 -3.25 11.35 -20.36
CA ILE A 449 -4.11 12.51 -20.12
C ILE A 449 -3.61 13.32 -18.91
N HIS A 450 -3.23 12.67 -17.79
CA HIS A 450 -2.61 13.38 -16.67
C HIS A 450 -1.34 14.13 -17.09
N SER A 451 -0.55 13.58 -18.02
CA SER A 451 0.64 14.25 -18.53
C SER A 451 0.30 15.51 -19.33
N TYR A 452 -0.80 15.51 -20.12
CA TYR A 452 -1.33 16.72 -20.75
C TYR A 452 -1.78 17.76 -19.72
N MET A 453 -2.52 17.33 -18.70
CA MET A 453 -2.95 18.23 -17.62
C MET A 453 -1.74 18.83 -16.90
N SER A 454 -0.72 18.03 -16.65
CA SER A 454 0.50 18.46 -15.94
C SER A 454 1.32 19.49 -16.69
N ILE A 455 1.46 19.39 -18.03
CA ILE A 455 2.18 20.42 -18.81
C ILE A 455 1.43 21.76 -18.86
N VAL A 456 0.10 21.74 -18.69
CA VAL A 456 -0.69 22.97 -18.58
C VAL A 456 -0.43 23.64 -17.23
N ALA A 457 -0.34 22.86 -16.13
CA ALA A 457 -0.01 23.36 -14.80
C ALA A 457 1.47 23.78 -14.67
N ASN A 458 2.39 22.99 -15.25
CA ASN A 458 3.82 23.27 -15.26
C ASN A 458 4.41 23.17 -16.68
N PRO A 459 4.56 24.28 -17.39
CA PRO A 459 5.12 24.31 -18.76
C PRO A 459 6.59 23.88 -18.88
N ARG A 460 7.30 23.75 -17.77
CA ARG A 460 8.70 23.31 -17.73
C ARG A 460 8.87 21.80 -17.60
N ASP A 461 7.76 21.05 -17.52
CA ASP A 461 7.80 19.60 -17.37
C ASP A 461 8.10 18.89 -18.69
N ASP A 462 9.35 18.95 -19.10
CA ASP A 462 9.86 18.35 -20.34
C ASP A 462 9.74 16.81 -20.34
N VAL A 463 9.69 16.16 -19.17
CA VAL A 463 9.58 14.70 -19.04
C VAL A 463 8.20 14.25 -19.47
N ARG A 464 7.16 14.91 -18.98
CA ARG A 464 5.77 14.62 -19.38
C ARG A 464 5.46 15.11 -20.79
N LEU A 465 6.05 16.23 -21.22
CA LEU A 465 5.96 16.70 -22.60
C LEU A 465 6.51 15.65 -23.59
N ARG A 466 7.68 15.08 -23.34
CA ARG A 466 8.26 14.01 -24.16
C ARG A 466 7.37 12.78 -24.25
N ARG A 467 6.58 12.49 -23.22
CA ARG A 467 5.66 11.38 -23.19
C ARG A 467 4.51 11.57 -24.20
N ILE A 468 3.97 12.78 -24.29
CA ILE A 468 2.71 13.06 -24.98
C ILE A 468 2.84 13.80 -26.33
N ILE A 469 3.98 14.40 -26.63
CA ILE A 469 4.16 15.23 -27.83
C ILE A 469 3.77 14.50 -29.14
N ASN A 470 3.96 13.18 -29.20
CA ASN A 470 3.56 12.34 -30.34
C ASN A 470 2.53 11.26 -29.95
N GLU A 471 1.77 11.44 -28.89
CA GLU A 471 0.69 10.55 -28.46
C GLU A 471 -0.60 11.37 -28.24
N PRO A 472 -1.61 11.31 -29.13
CA PRO A 472 -1.69 10.58 -30.41
C PRO A 472 -0.62 10.94 -31.43
N ALA A 473 -0.39 10.06 -32.42
CA ALA A 473 0.65 10.20 -33.40
C ALA A 473 0.50 11.50 -34.23
N ARG A 474 1.51 12.40 -34.17
CA ARG A 474 1.53 13.71 -34.84
C ARG A 474 2.66 13.89 -35.86
N LYS A 475 3.35 12.79 -36.19
CA LYS A 475 4.54 12.80 -37.06
C LYS A 475 5.73 13.59 -36.46
N ILE A 476 5.79 13.67 -35.13
CA ILE A 476 6.92 14.24 -34.38
C ILE A 476 7.77 13.05 -33.93
N GLY A 477 8.83 12.74 -34.67
CA GLY A 477 9.68 11.59 -34.38
C GLY A 477 10.66 11.84 -33.24
N ALA A 478 11.23 10.76 -32.67
CA ALA A 478 12.20 10.83 -31.58
C ALA A 478 13.40 11.75 -31.89
N THR A 479 13.91 11.74 -33.11
CA THR A 479 15.00 12.65 -33.53
C THR A 479 14.61 14.13 -33.43
N THR A 480 13.38 14.48 -33.79
CA THR A 480 12.87 15.85 -33.62
C THR A 480 12.79 16.25 -32.17
N VAL A 481 12.30 15.33 -31.31
CA VAL A 481 12.22 15.56 -29.86
C VAL A 481 13.63 15.79 -29.25
N GLU A 482 14.62 15.02 -29.68
CA GLU A 482 16.01 15.25 -29.24
C GLU A 482 16.57 16.60 -29.70
N VAL A 483 16.29 17.01 -30.95
CA VAL A 483 16.70 18.35 -31.44
C VAL A 483 16.06 19.48 -30.64
N ILE A 484 14.77 19.34 -30.27
CA ILE A 484 14.08 20.32 -29.42
C ILE A 484 14.75 20.38 -28.03
N ALA A 485 15.07 19.21 -27.44
CA ALA A 485 15.73 19.16 -26.15
C ALA A 485 17.14 19.74 -26.15
N ASP A 486 17.90 19.47 -27.23
CA ASP A 486 19.23 20.06 -27.39
C ASP A 486 19.18 21.60 -27.52
N LEU A 487 18.19 22.14 -28.25
CA LEU A 487 17.96 23.57 -28.35
C LEU A 487 17.53 24.18 -27.02
N ALA A 488 16.58 23.54 -26.33
CA ALA A 488 16.13 23.97 -25.01
C ALA A 488 17.29 24.03 -23.99
N GLY A 489 18.16 22.99 -23.98
CA GLY A 489 19.34 22.96 -23.15
C GLY A 489 20.39 24.02 -23.52
N GLN A 490 20.56 24.36 -24.80
CA GLN A 490 21.46 25.41 -25.27
C GLN A 490 20.99 26.82 -24.87
N GLU A 491 19.67 27.05 -24.90
CA GLU A 491 19.07 28.35 -24.60
C GLU A 491 18.67 28.53 -23.14
N GLY A 492 18.66 27.43 -22.35
CA GLY A 492 18.24 27.42 -20.93
C GLY A 492 16.74 27.66 -20.74
N VAL A 493 15.92 27.22 -21.73
CA VAL A 493 14.45 27.35 -21.74
C VAL A 493 13.80 25.96 -21.78
N SER A 494 12.46 25.89 -21.61
CA SER A 494 11.74 24.63 -21.73
C SER A 494 11.62 24.15 -23.19
N MET A 495 11.40 22.85 -23.38
CA MET A 495 11.11 22.32 -24.72
C MET A 495 9.84 22.93 -25.31
N LEU A 496 8.87 23.29 -24.47
CA LEU A 496 7.62 23.93 -24.90
C LEU A 496 7.87 25.33 -25.47
N ASP A 497 8.83 26.10 -24.89
CA ASP A 497 9.26 27.39 -25.42
C ASP A 497 9.87 27.25 -26.82
N ILE A 498 10.71 26.24 -27.04
CA ILE A 498 11.24 25.94 -28.38
C ILE A 498 10.13 25.58 -29.38
N ILE A 499 9.13 24.81 -28.94
CA ILE A 499 7.99 24.39 -29.77
C ILE A 499 7.14 25.61 -30.19
N SER A 500 6.94 26.56 -29.27
CA SER A 500 6.16 27.78 -29.54
C SER A 500 6.76 28.65 -30.64
N HIS A 501 8.09 28.60 -30.82
CA HIS A 501 8.86 29.34 -31.80
C HIS A 501 9.57 28.43 -32.81
N ALA A 502 8.99 27.24 -33.09
CA ALA A 502 9.60 26.21 -33.93
C ALA A 502 9.97 26.68 -35.33
N ASP A 503 9.30 27.73 -35.88
CA ASP A 503 9.56 28.33 -37.15
C ASP A 503 10.88 29.14 -37.20
N GLN A 504 11.43 29.55 -36.06
CA GLN A 504 12.68 30.30 -35.96
C GLN A 504 13.92 29.36 -36.02
N TYR A 505 13.75 28.05 -35.84
CA TYR A 505 14.86 27.12 -35.79
C TYR A 505 15.04 26.32 -37.08
N ALA A 506 16.09 26.60 -37.84
CA ALA A 506 16.40 25.91 -39.09
C ALA A 506 16.49 24.39 -38.95
N LYS A 507 16.97 23.90 -37.78
CA LYS A 507 17.04 22.45 -37.46
C LYS A 507 15.66 21.80 -37.40
N LEU A 508 14.59 22.54 -37.13
CA LEU A 508 13.21 22.08 -37.01
C LEU A 508 12.38 22.25 -38.27
N SER A 509 12.96 22.79 -39.35
CA SER A 509 12.23 23.14 -40.59
C SER A 509 11.28 22.08 -41.16
N ARG A 510 11.61 20.77 -41.02
CA ARG A 510 10.78 19.67 -41.46
C ARG A 510 9.60 19.35 -40.52
N ALA A 511 9.68 19.79 -39.26
CA ALA A 511 8.71 19.49 -38.23
C ALA A 511 7.91 20.71 -37.76
N VAL A 512 8.13 21.89 -38.34
CA VAL A 512 7.49 23.15 -37.91
C VAL A 512 5.98 23.02 -37.85
N MET A 513 5.32 22.53 -38.92
CA MET A 513 3.85 22.44 -38.96
C MET A 513 3.28 21.48 -37.89
N PRO A 514 3.80 20.26 -37.70
CA PRO A 514 3.41 19.41 -36.56
C PRO A 514 3.61 20.04 -35.20
N LEU A 515 4.72 20.74 -35.00
CA LEU A 515 5.05 21.39 -33.70
C LEU A 515 4.11 22.56 -33.40
N LEU A 516 3.86 23.44 -34.42
CA LEU A 516 2.93 24.55 -34.23
C LEU A 516 1.48 24.08 -34.04
N LYS A 517 1.07 22.95 -34.67
CA LYS A 517 -0.23 22.32 -34.36
C LYS A 517 -0.30 21.81 -32.89
N PHE A 518 0.78 21.23 -32.39
CA PHE A 518 0.84 20.84 -30.98
C PHE A 518 0.76 22.07 -30.07
N TRP A 519 1.46 23.14 -30.41
CA TRP A 519 1.40 24.41 -29.67
C TRP A 519 -0.04 24.98 -29.65
N GLN A 520 -0.76 24.95 -30.79
CA GLN A 520 -2.16 25.38 -30.84
C GLN A 520 -3.08 24.53 -29.96
N ILE A 521 -2.82 23.22 -29.84
CA ILE A 521 -3.55 22.37 -28.90
C ILE A 521 -3.26 22.81 -27.46
N TYR A 522 -2.00 23.04 -27.14
CA TYR A 522 -1.61 23.49 -25.80
C TYR A 522 -2.30 24.82 -25.43
N GLN A 523 -2.30 25.81 -26.33
CA GLN A 523 -2.96 27.10 -26.09
C GLN A 523 -4.47 26.91 -25.82
N ARG A 524 -5.14 26.07 -26.65
CA ARG A 524 -6.56 25.76 -26.40
C ARG A 524 -6.82 25.08 -25.07
N LEU A 525 -5.90 24.27 -24.58
CA LEU A 525 -6.01 23.66 -23.26
C LEU A 525 -5.84 24.71 -22.16
N GLN A 526 -4.95 25.69 -22.32
CA GLN A 526 -4.83 26.81 -21.40
C GLN A 526 -6.12 27.64 -21.35
N ASP A 527 -6.67 28.01 -22.53
CA ASP A 527 -7.93 28.75 -22.64
C ASP A 527 -9.09 27.97 -21.99
N SER A 528 -9.10 26.62 -22.13
CA SER A 528 -10.10 25.77 -21.50
C SER A 528 -9.99 25.78 -19.98
N LEU A 529 -8.78 25.68 -19.42
CA LEU A 529 -8.57 25.71 -17.98
C LEU A 529 -9.04 27.04 -17.35
N GLU A 530 -8.87 28.18 -18.07
CA GLU A 530 -9.29 29.49 -17.59
C GLU A 530 -10.81 29.71 -17.67
N THR A 531 -11.53 29.01 -18.57
CA THR A 531 -12.92 29.32 -18.88
C THR A 531 -13.91 28.25 -18.47
N ARG A 532 -13.45 27.05 -18.08
CA ARG A 532 -14.29 25.90 -17.76
C ARG A 532 -14.04 25.36 -16.35
N THR A 533 -14.97 24.52 -15.88
CA THR A 533 -14.74 23.74 -14.65
C THR A 533 -13.66 22.68 -14.88
N LEU A 534 -13.04 22.19 -13.81
CA LEU A 534 -11.93 21.27 -13.91
C LEU A 534 -12.32 19.91 -14.54
N ASP A 535 -13.55 19.44 -14.31
CA ASP A 535 -14.07 18.23 -14.96
C ASP A 535 -14.37 18.43 -16.46
N GLU A 536 -14.89 19.61 -16.84
CA GLU A 536 -15.04 20.00 -18.25
C GLU A 536 -13.67 20.14 -18.92
N PHE A 537 -12.69 20.74 -18.24
CA PHE A 537 -11.31 20.82 -18.74
C PHE A 537 -10.72 19.42 -18.97
N ALA A 538 -10.91 18.48 -18.05
CA ALA A 538 -10.45 17.09 -18.23
C ALA A 538 -11.10 16.42 -19.46
N ALA A 539 -12.37 16.67 -19.71
CA ALA A 539 -13.05 16.21 -20.91
C ALA A 539 -12.49 16.90 -22.20
N ASP A 540 -12.25 18.20 -22.13
CA ASP A 540 -11.62 18.96 -23.23
C ASP A 540 -10.20 18.45 -23.53
N VAL A 541 -9.40 18.08 -22.53
CA VAL A 541 -8.08 17.46 -22.75
C VAL A 541 -8.22 16.20 -23.61
N ILE A 542 -9.18 15.34 -23.31
CA ILE A 542 -9.42 14.07 -24.04
C ILE A 542 -9.84 14.34 -25.49
N GLU A 543 -10.71 15.34 -25.70
CA GLU A 543 -11.25 15.68 -27.06
C GLU A 543 -10.25 16.49 -27.90
N LEU A 544 -9.70 17.60 -27.36
CA LEU A 544 -8.85 18.54 -28.09
C LEU A 544 -7.50 17.95 -28.49
N THR A 545 -6.96 17.02 -27.68
CA THR A 545 -5.72 16.29 -28.02
C THR A 545 -5.92 15.26 -29.13
N GLY A 546 -7.19 14.87 -29.42
CA GLY A 546 -7.54 13.79 -30.33
C GLY A 546 -7.36 12.39 -29.76
N TYR A 547 -7.18 12.25 -28.44
CA TYR A 547 -6.92 10.97 -27.80
C TYR A 547 -8.13 10.03 -27.89
N LYS A 548 -9.35 10.55 -27.69
CA LYS A 548 -10.59 9.81 -27.86
C LYS A 548 -10.77 9.32 -29.29
N ALA A 549 -10.61 10.22 -30.27
CA ALA A 549 -10.73 9.87 -31.68
C ALA A 549 -9.73 8.76 -32.09
N MET A 550 -8.53 8.77 -31.56
CA MET A 550 -7.54 7.69 -31.72
C MET A 550 -8.06 6.35 -31.24
N LEU A 551 -8.56 6.30 -29.98
CA LEU A 551 -9.10 5.06 -29.42
C LEU A 551 -10.37 4.56 -30.13
N GLU A 552 -11.25 5.47 -30.53
CA GLU A 552 -12.44 5.11 -31.34
C GLU A 552 -12.04 4.50 -32.70
N ALA A 553 -11.01 5.06 -33.34
CA ALA A 553 -10.48 4.50 -34.59
C ALA A 553 -9.83 3.12 -34.37
N ASP A 554 -9.18 2.89 -33.22
CA ASP A 554 -8.59 1.60 -32.91
C ASP A 554 -9.69 0.56 -32.54
N ALA A 555 -10.72 0.96 -31.82
CA ALA A 555 -11.89 0.12 -31.57
C ALA A 555 -12.60 -0.31 -32.89
N ALA A 556 -12.73 0.62 -33.83
CA ALA A 556 -13.28 0.34 -35.15
C ALA A 556 -12.43 -0.64 -35.99
N LYS A 557 -11.12 -0.76 -35.67
CA LYS A 557 -10.21 -1.75 -36.30
C LYS A 557 -10.24 -3.11 -35.59
N GLY A 558 -11.01 -3.26 -34.50
CA GLY A 558 -11.16 -4.51 -33.75
C GLY A 558 -10.10 -4.74 -32.68
N HIS A 559 -9.45 -3.69 -32.18
CA HIS A 559 -8.58 -3.80 -30.98
C HIS A 559 -9.47 -3.92 -29.74
N GLU A 560 -9.50 -5.10 -29.13
CA GLU A 560 -10.40 -5.44 -28.01
C GLU A 560 -10.18 -4.54 -26.77
N ASP A 561 -8.95 -4.09 -26.51
CA ASP A 561 -8.60 -3.24 -25.38
C ASP A 561 -9.00 -1.75 -25.54
N ALA A 562 -9.33 -1.33 -26.76
CA ALA A 562 -9.65 0.09 -27.03
C ALA A 562 -10.97 0.52 -26.35
N ALA A 563 -11.96 -0.36 -26.27
CA ALA A 563 -13.22 -0.09 -25.58
C ALA A 563 -13.02 0.10 -24.07
N ASP A 564 -12.21 -0.74 -23.43
CA ASP A 564 -11.86 -0.63 -22.01
C ASP A 564 -11.10 0.66 -21.73
N ARG A 565 -10.20 1.05 -22.62
CA ARG A 565 -9.44 2.31 -22.52
C ARG A 565 -10.34 3.54 -22.67
N LEU A 566 -11.33 3.51 -23.55
CA LEU A 566 -12.36 4.56 -23.65
C LEU A 566 -13.18 4.66 -22.37
N GLN A 567 -13.57 3.53 -21.78
CA GLN A 567 -14.26 3.51 -20.50
C GLN A 567 -13.40 4.10 -19.38
N ASN A 568 -12.08 3.81 -19.37
CA ASN A 568 -11.14 4.38 -18.41
C ASN A 568 -11.06 5.91 -18.52
N LEU A 569 -11.09 6.47 -19.74
CA LEU A 569 -11.14 7.93 -19.92
C LEU A 569 -12.43 8.54 -19.37
N GLY A 570 -13.57 7.88 -19.54
CA GLY A 570 -14.83 8.31 -18.92
C GLY A 570 -14.77 8.27 -17.39
N GLN A 571 -14.15 7.21 -16.83
CA GLN A 571 -13.94 7.11 -15.40
C GLN A 571 -12.98 8.19 -14.85
N LEU A 572 -11.97 8.58 -15.62
CA LEU A 572 -11.07 9.68 -15.25
C LEU A 572 -11.84 11.00 -15.09
N VAL A 573 -12.72 11.35 -16.04
CA VAL A 573 -13.56 12.56 -15.92
C VAL A 573 -14.46 12.50 -14.69
N ASN A 574 -15.05 11.33 -14.39
CA ASN A 574 -15.84 11.13 -13.18
C ASN A 574 -15.00 11.32 -11.90
N ASN A 575 -13.75 10.86 -11.90
CA ASN A 575 -12.85 11.04 -10.75
C ASN A 575 -12.51 12.52 -10.54
N VAL A 576 -12.27 13.28 -11.62
CA VAL A 576 -12.07 14.75 -11.54
C VAL A 576 -13.31 15.43 -11.00
N LYS A 577 -14.50 15.05 -11.46
CA LYS A 577 -15.77 15.59 -10.96
C LYS A 577 -15.96 15.32 -9.47
N ASN A 578 -15.70 14.08 -9.03
CA ASN A 578 -15.77 13.73 -7.61
C ASN A 578 -14.80 14.58 -6.76
N TYR A 579 -13.61 14.86 -7.28
CA TYR A 579 -12.66 15.75 -6.64
C TYR A 579 -13.24 17.18 -6.51
N CYS A 580 -13.83 17.71 -7.59
CA CYS A 580 -14.50 19.02 -7.57
C CYS A 580 -15.67 19.06 -6.56
N ASP A 581 -16.50 18.02 -6.52
CA ASP A 581 -17.62 17.91 -5.59
C ASP A 581 -17.17 17.88 -4.11
N GLN A 582 -15.98 17.31 -3.85
CA GLN A 582 -15.40 17.24 -2.50
C GLN A 582 -14.72 18.53 -2.04
N HIS A 583 -14.11 19.29 -2.97
CA HIS A 583 -13.31 20.48 -2.65
C HIS A 583 -14.01 21.80 -2.98
N GLY A 584 -15.14 21.76 -3.73
CA GLY A 584 -15.93 22.95 -4.04
C GLY A 584 -15.11 24.03 -4.75
N GLU A 585 -15.14 25.26 -4.24
CA GLU A 585 -14.41 26.41 -4.80
C GLU A 585 -12.88 26.32 -4.64
N GLU A 586 -12.38 25.42 -3.78
CA GLU A 586 -10.94 25.18 -3.59
C GLU A 586 -10.37 24.15 -4.58
N ALA A 587 -11.19 23.57 -5.45
CA ALA A 587 -10.74 22.59 -6.44
C ALA A 587 -9.87 23.26 -7.52
N THR A 588 -8.59 22.89 -7.57
CA THR A 588 -7.62 23.38 -8.56
C THR A 588 -6.99 22.23 -9.33
N LEU A 589 -6.43 22.51 -10.50
CA LEU A 589 -5.72 21.52 -11.31
C LEU A 589 -4.49 20.97 -10.55
N GLU A 590 -3.72 21.84 -9.93
CA GLU A 590 -2.55 21.47 -9.13
C GLU A 590 -2.95 20.57 -7.95
N GLY A 591 -4.01 20.93 -7.23
CA GLY A 591 -4.52 20.13 -6.12
C GLY A 591 -5.00 18.74 -6.55
N TYR A 592 -5.69 18.63 -7.70
CA TYR A 592 -6.08 17.34 -8.27
C TYR A 592 -4.87 16.48 -8.64
N LEU A 593 -3.86 17.06 -9.29
CA LEU A 593 -2.63 16.35 -9.66
C LEU A 593 -1.82 15.91 -8.43
N GLU A 594 -1.85 16.68 -7.34
CA GLU A 594 -1.27 16.31 -6.04
C GLU A 594 -1.98 15.10 -5.43
N ASP A 595 -3.30 15.16 -5.37
CA ASP A 595 -4.10 14.07 -4.81
C ASP A 595 -3.81 12.75 -5.53
N ILE A 596 -3.77 12.76 -6.86
CA ILE A 596 -3.45 11.56 -7.64
C ILE A 596 -2.05 11.04 -7.35
N ALA A 597 -1.07 11.94 -7.23
CA ALA A 597 0.32 11.57 -6.96
C ALA A 597 0.47 10.92 -5.57
N LEU A 598 -0.33 11.33 -4.61
CA LEU A 598 -0.24 10.90 -3.21
C LEU A 598 -1.15 9.71 -2.86
N ILE A 599 -2.03 9.25 -3.77
CA ILE A 599 -2.89 8.08 -3.55
C ILE A 599 -2.07 6.79 -3.50
N SER A 600 -2.28 5.98 -2.46
CA SER A 600 -1.72 4.65 -2.31
C SER A 600 -2.70 3.54 -2.70
N ASP A 601 -2.20 2.31 -2.92
CA ASP A 601 -3.04 1.16 -3.29
C ASP A 601 -4.13 0.85 -2.26
N ILE A 602 -3.84 1.09 -0.99
CA ILE A 602 -4.76 0.84 0.12
C ILE A 602 -5.89 1.87 0.17
N ASP A 603 -5.65 3.09 -0.33
CA ASP A 603 -6.67 4.14 -0.39
C ASP A 603 -7.77 3.80 -1.41
N SER A 604 -7.47 2.93 -2.39
CA SER A 604 -8.43 2.43 -3.38
C SER A 604 -9.25 1.22 -2.91
N TYR A 605 -8.98 0.71 -1.70
CA TYR A 605 -9.69 -0.44 -1.16
C TYR A 605 -11.09 -0.04 -0.65
N ASN A 606 -12.13 -0.64 -1.28
CA ASN A 606 -13.52 -0.45 -0.89
C ASN A 606 -13.98 -1.60 0.01
N GLU A 607 -14.19 -1.32 1.29
CA GLU A 607 -14.66 -2.29 2.30
C GLU A 607 -16.11 -2.72 2.11
N SER A 608 -16.91 -2.00 1.32
CA SER A 608 -18.34 -2.30 1.13
C SER A 608 -18.63 -3.35 0.06
N ALA A 609 -17.64 -3.76 -0.72
CA ALA A 609 -17.81 -4.78 -1.76
C ALA A 609 -17.73 -6.18 -1.15
N ASP A 610 -18.75 -7.03 -1.37
CA ASP A 610 -18.76 -8.40 -0.85
C ASP A 610 -17.87 -9.32 -1.69
N GLN A 611 -16.59 -9.33 -1.39
CA GLN A 611 -15.53 -10.09 -2.07
C GLN A 611 -14.39 -10.43 -1.12
N VAL A 612 -13.74 -11.58 -1.33
CA VAL A 612 -12.54 -11.96 -0.58
C VAL A 612 -11.39 -11.06 -0.95
N VAL A 613 -10.61 -10.62 0.02
CA VAL A 613 -9.48 -9.72 -0.22
C VAL A 613 -8.16 -10.47 -0.14
N LEU A 614 -7.33 -10.28 -1.17
CA LEU A 614 -5.98 -10.83 -1.25
C LEU A 614 -4.97 -9.68 -1.21
N MET A 615 -4.03 -9.72 -0.26
CA MET A 615 -3.00 -8.66 -0.16
C MET A 615 -1.73 -9.14 0.53
N THR A 616 -0.66 -8.36 0.39
CA THR A 616 0.54 -8.60 1.19
C THR A 616 0.27 -8.24 2.67
N ILE A 617 1.01 -8.88 3.58
CA ILE A 617 0.92 -8.54 5.00
C ILE A 617 1.26 -7.07 5.25
N HIS A 618 2.20 -6.49 4.46
CA HIS A 618 2.52 -5.06 4.53
C HIS A 618 1.31 -4.18 4.19
N SER A 619 0.55 -4.55 3.16
CA SER A 619 -0.67 -3.82 2.76
C SER A 619 -1.82 -4.01 3.77
N ALA A 620 -1.79 -5.06 4.58
CA ALA A 620 -2.79 -5.32 5.61
C ALA A 620 -2.57 -4.48 6.89
N LYS A 621 -1.43 -3.79 7.02
CA LYS A 621 -1.18 -2.91 8.16
C LYS A 621 -2.25 -1.82 8.24
N GLY A 622 -2.83 -1.62 9.44
CA GLY A 622 -3.94 -0.69 9.65
C GLY A 622 -5.33 -1.29 9.41
N LEU A 623 -5.45 -2.40 8.68
CA LEU A 623 -6.71 -3.10 8.43
C LEU A 623 -7.00 -4.19 9.48
N GLU A 624 -8.24 -4.72 9.48
CA GLU A 624 -8.66 -5.78 10.38
C GLU A 624 -9.86 -6.55 9.80
N PHE A 625 -9.85 -7.87 9.93
CA PHE A 625 -10.85 -8.75 9.31
C PHE A 625 -11.36 -9.78 10.33
N PRO A 626 -12.64 -10.19 10.25
CA PRO A 626 -13.16 -11.30 11.06
C PRO A 626 -12.32 -12.57 10.91
N TYR A 627 -11.98 -12.96 9.67
CA TYR A 627 -11.28 -14.18 9.31
C TYR A 627 -10.05 -13.87 8.49
N VAL A 628 -8.88 -14.33 8.95
CA VAL A 628 -7.60 -14.09 8.28
C VAL A 628 -6.93 -15.41 7.94
N PHE A 629 -6.50 -15.55 6.68
CA PHE A 629 -5.65 -16.64 6.20
C PHE A 629 -4.23 -16.09 5.98
N LEU A 630 -3.27 -16.59 6.74
CA LEU A 630 -1.86 -16.26 6.62
C LEU A 630 -1.16 -17.42 5.93
N ILE A 631 -0.86 -17.26 4.63
CA ILE A 631 -0.44 -18.37 3.76
C ILE A 631 1.06 -18.40 3.51
N GLY A 632 1.58 -19.61 3.22
CA GLY A 632 2.97 -19.81 2.85
C GLY A 632 3.95 -19.56 3.99
N MET A 633 3.60 -19.98 5.19
CA MET A 633 4.45 -19.94 6.39
C MET A 633 5.54 -21.00 6.32
N GLU A 634 6.55 -20.73 5.49
CA GLU A 634 7.63 -21.66 5.13
C GLU A 634 8.99 -20.98 5.15
N GLU A 635 10.02 -21.67 5.63
CA GLU A 635 11.42 -21.19 5.59
C GLU A 635 11.86 -20.85 4.17
N GLY A 636 12.34 -19.62 3.96
CA GLY A 636 12.73 -19.12 2.63
C GLY A 636 11.63 -18.38 1.88
N VAL A 637 10.38 -18.52 2.34
CA VAL A 637 9.21 -17.75 1.88
C VAL A 637 8.82 -16.72 2.93
N PHE A 638 8.54 -17.17 4.14
CA PHE A 638 8.24 -16.36 5.31
C PHE A 638 8.69 -17.06 6.60
N PRO A 639 9.85 -16.65 7.16
CA PRO A 639 10.73 -15.55 6.77
C PRO A 639 11.40 -15.76 5.40
N SER A 640 11.75 -14.64 4.76
CA SER A 640 12.41 -14.65 3.46
C SER A 640 13.82 -15.25 3.54
N GLU A 641 14.34 -15.84 2.45
CA GLU A 641 15.70 -16.42 2.45
C GLU A 641 16.78 -15.39 2.83
N MET A 642 16.60 -14.14 2.39
CA MET A 642 17.58 -13.08 2.65
C MET A 642 17.62 -12.64 4.12
N SER A 643 16.51 -12.68 4.83
CA SER A 643 16.42 -12.26 6.24
C SER A 643 17.13 -13.23 7.19
N LYS A 644 17.42 -14.46 6.77
CA LYS A 644 18.14 -15.44 7.59
C LYS A 644 19.60 -15.06 7.91
N TYR A 645 20.17 -14.14 7.14
CA TYR A 645 21.57 -13.73 7.27
C TYR A 645 21.76 -12.48 8.15
N SER A 646 20.68 -11.87 8.64
CA SER A 646 20.71 -10.68 9.48
C SER A 646 19.68 -10.81 10.59
N GLU A 647 20.10 -10.72 11.84
CA GLU A 647 19.21 -10.80 12.99
C GLU A 647 18.18 -9.67 12.98
N ALA A 648 18.60 -8.46 12.61
CA ALA A 648 17.71 -7.31 12.50
C ALA A 648 16.65 -7.48 11.40
N ASP A 649 16.99 -8.13 10.27
CA ASP A 649 16.03 -8.43 9.21
C ASP A 649 15.10 -9.57 9.61
N LEU A 650 15.59 -10.55 10.37
CA LEU A 650 14.76 -11.62 10.93
C LEU A 650 13.77 -11.08 11.97
N GLU A 651 14.19 -10.15 12.82
CA GLU A 651 13.30 -9.47 13.75
C GLU A 651 12.22 -8.65 13.03
N GLU A 652 12.53 -8.01 11.90
CA GLU A 652 11.54 -7.33 11.06
C GLU A 652 10.53 -8.32 10.45
N GLU A 653 10.97 -9.46 9.94
CA GLU A 653 10.08 -10.52 9.45
C GLU A 653 9.17 -11.06 10.59
N ARG A 654 9.69 -11.17 11.83
CA ARG A 654 8.88 -11.57 12.98
C ARG A 654 7.85 -10.50 13.35
N ARG A 655 8.19 -9.21 13.27
CA ARG A 655 7.21 -8.11 13.42
C ARG A 655 6.15 -8.19 12.32
N LEU A 656 6.55 -8.57 11.10
CA LEU A 656 5.61 -8.77 10.00
C LEU A 656 4.66 -9.95 10.29
N ALA A 657 5.14 -11.07 10.85
CA ALA A 657 4.30 -12.17 11.29
C ALA A 657 3.33 -11.73 12.39
N TYR A 658 3.81 -11.00 13.38
CA TYR A 658 2.97 -10.40 14.43
C TYR A 658 1.89 -9.48 13.84
N VAL A 659 2.24 -8.64 12.83
CA VAL A 659 1.24 -7.81 12.12
C VAL A 659 0.19 -8.70 11.47
N GLY A 660 0.59 -9.75 10.74
CA GLY A 660 -0.35 -10.66 10.07
C GLY A 660 -1.32 -11.33 11.05
N ILE A 661 -0.81 -11.90 12.14
CA ILE A 661 -1.59 -12.55 13.20
C ILE A 661 -2.60 -11.57 13.80
N THR A 662 -2.16 -10.37 14.15
CA THR A 662 -3.00 -9.35 14.81
C THR A 662 -4.01 -8.66 13.89
N ARG A 663 -4.12 -9.07 12.61
CA ARG A 663 -5.22 -8.61 11.72
C ARG A 663 -6.52 -9.36 11.96
N ALA A 664 -6.47 -10.55 12.53
CA ALA A 664 -7.64 -11.38 12.80
C ALA A 664 -8.42 -10.87 14.01
N LYS A 665 -9.76 -10.84 13.87
CA LYS A 665 -10.69 -10.51 14.96
C LYS A 665 -11.21 -11.78 15.64
N LYS A 666 -11.70 -12.74 14.87
CA LYS A 666 -12.39 -13.93 15.35
C LYS A 666 -11.55 -15.18 15.19
N GLU A 667 -11.12 -15.48 13.98
CA GLU A 667 -10.38 -16.70 13.65
C GLU A 667 -9.17 -16.41 12.78
N LEU A 668 -8.11 -17.17 13.03
CA LEU A 668 -6.85 -17.11 12.29
C LEU A 668 -6.52 -18.50 11.75
N TYR A 669 -6.30 -18.56 10.44
CA TYR A 669 -5.86 -19.73 9.71
C TYR A 669 -4.45 -19.49 9.19
N ILE A 670 -3.52 -20.38 9.50
CA ILE A 670 -2.14 -20.33 9.03
C ILE A 670 -1.88 -21.56 8.17
N SER A 671 -1.25 -21.40 7.03
CA SER A 671 -0.93 -22.52 6.16
C SER A 671 0.51 -22.56 5.69
N ASN A 672 1.02 -23.76 5.48
CA ASN A 672 2.28 -24.06 4.84
C ASN A 672 2.12 -25.24 3.88
N SER A 673 2.95 -25.34 2.85
CA SER A 673 2.92 -26.42 1.86
C SER A 673 4.20 -27.25 1.90
N VAL A 674 4.08 -28.58 1.75
CA VAL A 674 5.24 -29.50 1.64
C VAL A 674 6.05 -29.20 0.38
N SER A 675 5.38 -28.78 -0.69
CA SER A 675 6.03 -28.34 -1.92
C SER A 675 5.30 -27.12 -2.49
N ARG A 676 6.05 -26.11 -2.96
CA ARG A 676 5.49 -24.89 -3.54
C ARG A 676 6.24 -24.50 -4.80
N MET A 677 5.53 -24.14 -5.86
CA MET A 677 6.11 -23.59 -7.07
C MET A 677 6.15 -22.06 -6.99
N LEU A 678 7.36 -21.51 -6.94
CA LEU A 678 7.60 -20.07 -7.00
C LEU A 678 8.55 -19.75 -8.15
N TYR A 679 8.21 -18.75 -8.97
CA TYR A 679 9.01 -18.30 -10.12
C TYR A 679 9.42 -19.45 -11.07
N GLY A 680 8.52 -20.41 -11.28
CA GLY A 680 8.75 -21.58 -12.16
C GLY A 680 9.65 -22.68 -11.57
N ARG A 681 9.96 -22.62 -10.28
CA ARG A 681 10.76 -23.64 -9.58
C ARG A 681 9.95 -24.21 -8.42
N THR A 682 9.85 -25.52 -8.36
CA THR A 682 9.29 -26.23 -7.21
C THR A 682 10.32 -26.30 -6.08
N GLN A 683 9.93 -25.79 -4.93
CA GLN A 683 10.72 -25.80 -3.70
C GLN A 683 10.05 -26.69 -2.65
N ARG A 684 10.85 -27.29 -1.79
CA ARG A 684 10.37 -28.01 -0.61
C ARG A 684 10.99 -27.33 0.59
N ASN A 685 10.18 -26.60 1.33
CA ASN A 685 10.63 -25.80 2.45
C ASN A 685 10.15 -26.46 3.75
N GLU A 686 10.89 -26.25 4.83
CA GLU A 686 10.38 -26.57 6.16
C GLU A 686 9.28 -25.57 6.59
N PRO A 687 8.38 -25.96 7.48
CA PRO A 687 7.47 -25.01 8.11
C PRO A 687 8.23 -23.87 8.77
N SER A 688 7.70 -22.65 8.68
CA SER A 688 8.28 -21.44 9.24
C SER A 688 8.65 -21.62 10.72
N ARG A 689 9.80 -21.05 11.11
CA ARG A 689 10.19 -20.99 12.52
C ARG A 689 9.17 -20.26 13.39
N PHE A 690 8.45 -19.31 12.82
CA PHE A 690 7.41 -18.55 13.53
C PHE A 690 6.25 -19.44 14.01
N LEU A 691 5.96 -20.54 13.31
CA LEU A 691 4.99 -21.55 13.78
C LEU A 691 5.51 -22.30 15.00
N ARG A 692 6.80 -22.60 15.05
CA ARG A 692 7.43 -23.30 16.19
C ARG A 692 7.58 -22.39 17.42
N GLU A 693 7.50 -21.07 17.25
CA GLU A 693 7.53 -20.07 18.30
C GLU A 693 6.18 -19.92 19.02
N ILE A 694 5.08 -20.45 18.45
CA ILE A 694 3.74 -20.46 19.07
C ILE A 694 3.62 -21.70 19.98
N GLU A 695 3.16 -21.51 21.21
CA GLU A 695 2.93 -22.60 22.14
C GLU A 695 1.78 -23.52 21.65
N PRO A 696 1.93 -24.85 21.76
CA PRO A 696 0.94 -25.82 21.23
C PRO A 696 -0.48 -25.67 21.80
N GLU A 697 -0.61 -25.07 22.97
CA GLU A 697 -1.92 -24.85 23.59
C GLU A 697 -2.80 -23.87 22.82
N TYR A 698 -2.22 -22.97 22.01
CA TYR A 698 -2.93 -21.93 21.25
C TYR A 698 -3.20 -22.33 19.80
N ILE A 699 -2.69 -23.49 19.34
CA ILE A 699 -2.83 -23.94 17.96
C ILE A 699 -3.61 -25.27 17.87
N GLU A 700 -4.22 -25.50 16.70
CA GLU A 700 -4.77 -26.77 16.29
C GLU A 700 -4.24 -27.13 14.91
N GLU A 701 -3.46 -28.21 14.83
CA GLU A 701 -2.82 -28.62 13.60
C GLU A 701 -3.64 -29.63 12.83
N THR A 702 -3.79 -29.38 11.52
CA THR A 702 -4.43 -30.30 10.57
C THR A 702 -3.55 -30.46 9.34
N ARG A 703 -3.74 -31.57 8.60
CA ARG A 703 -2.95 -31.88 7.40
C ARG A 703 -3.84 -32.25 6.25
N SER A 704 -3.35 -32.04 5.05
CA SER A 704 -4.00 -32.50 3.83
C SER A 704 -4.34 -34.00 3.92
N PRO A 705 -5.57 -34.43 3.56
CA PRO A 705 -5.94 -35.81 3.51
C PRO A 705 -4.99 -36.67 2.64
N VAL A 706 -4.37 -36.08 1.62
CA VAL A 706 -3.38 -36.77 0.79
C VAL A 706 -2.11 -37.10 1.58
N LEU A 707 -1.64 -36.19 2.41
CA LEU A 707 -0.49 -36.40 3.28
C LEU A 707 -0.79 -37.42 4.38
N GLU A 708 -1.99 -37.40 4.96
CA GLU A 708 -2.40 -38.38 5.95
C GLU A 708 -2.48 -39.80 5.37
N GLN A 709 -2.99 -39.95 4.15
CA GLN A 709 -3.00 -41.23 3.47
C GLN A 709 -1.58 -41.74 3.20
N ARG A 710 -0.67 -40.89 2.73
CA ARG A 710 0.74 -41.30 2.53
C ARG A 710 1.42 -41.72 3.83
N SER A 711 1.17 -41.04 4.96
CA SER A 711 1.70 -41.45 6.27
C SER A 711 1.17 -42.80 6.75
N ARG A 712 -0.10 -43.12 6.44
CA ARG A 712 -0.72 -44.41 6.79
C ARG A 712 -0.22 -45.59 5.90
N PHE A 713 0.11 -45.33 4.62
CA PHE A 713 0.63 -46.33 3.69
C PHE A 713 2.14 -46.38 3.56
N GLY A 714 2.85 -45.39 4.11
CA GLY A 714 4.30 -45.23 3.98
C GLY A 714 5.11 -45.75 5.16
N GLY A 715 4.75 -46.87 5.69
CA GLY A 715 5.53 -47.58 6.73
C GLY A 715 6.78 -48.28 6.22
N TRP A 716 7.58 -47.66 5.31
CA TRP A 716 8.92 -48.14 4.95
C TRP A 716 9.81 -46.92 4.64
N GLY A 717 10.59 -46.54 5.65
CA GLY A 717 11.79 -45.73 5.51
C GLY A 717 11.62 -44.21 5.70
N ASP A 718 11.61 -43.75 6.94
CA ASP A 718 12.30 -42.54 7.37
C ASP A 718 12.40 -42.61 8.92
N SER A 719 13.36 -43.41 9.38
CA SER A 719 13.81 -43.37 10.78
C SER A 719 15.16 -42.66 10.83
N TYR A 720 15.12 -41.33 10.90
CA TYR A 720 16.22 -40.56 11.49
C TYR A 720 15.79 -40.17 12.90
N SER A 721 16.01 -41.08 13.81
CA SER A 721 16.02 -40.76 15.25
C SER A 721 17.49 -40.62 15.66
N ASP A 722 17.88 -39.42 16.02
CA ASP A 722 19.03 -39.14 16.85
C ASP A 722 18.86 -39.81 18.20
N THR A 723 19.52 -40.95 18.38
CA THR A 723 19.89 -41.48 19.70
C THR A 723 21.19 -42.25 19.56
N VAL A 724 22.26 -41.70 20.03
CA VAL A 724 23.49 -42.41 20.36
C VAL A 724 23.27 -43.14 21.69
N PRO A 725 23.54 -44.45 21.78
CA PRO A 725 24.23 -44.98 22.93
C PRO A 725 25.41 -45.88 22.52
N GLY A 726 26.53 -45.70 23.16
CA GLY A 726 27.66 -46.56 23.05
C GLY A 726 27.47 -47.94 23.72
N GLY A 727 28.19 -48.93 23.25
CA GLY A 727 28.28 -50.19 23.98
C GLY A 727 28.48 -51.43 23.10
N ALA A 728 29.64 -52.00 23.14
CA ALA A 728 30.30 -53.11 22.50
C ALA A 728 29.57 -54.45 22.39
N SER A 729 30.13 -55.23 21.48
CA SER A 729 30.28 -56.72 21.38
C SER A 729 29.38 -57.35 20.31
N GLY A 730 29.89 -57.90 19.23
CA GLY A 730 30.61 -59.15 19.15
C GLY A 730 29.84 -60.19 18.36
N TYR A 731 30.50 -60.78 17.36
CA TYR A 731 30.34 -62.07 16.72
C TYR A 731 29.71 -62.21 15.33
N SER A 732 30.65 -62.46 14.40
CA SER A 732 30.75 -63.59 13.43
C SER A 732 29.78 -63.69 12.24
N GLY A 733 30.43 -63.73 11.06
CA GLY A 733 29.94 -63.95 9.73
C GLY A 733 29.42 -65.35 9.44
N PRO A 734 29.37 -65.87 8.19
CA PRO A 734 30.29 -65.72 7.07
C PRO A 734 29.70 -65.67 5.62
N SER A 735 30.55 -65.29 4.68
CA SER A 735 30.66 -65.71 3.25
C SER A 735 29.56 -65.37 2.26
N GLY A 736 29.76 -64.93 1.06
CA GLY A 736 30.95 -64.94 0.23
C GLY A 736 30.62 -64.53 -1.21
N TRP A 737 31.67 -64.24 -1.94
CA TRP A 737 31.82 -64.13 -3.42
C TRP A 737 31.22 -62.88 -4.09
N GLY A 738 31.90 -62.12 -4.87
CA GLY A 738 33.29 -62.15 -5.35
C GLY A 738 33.43 -61.21 -6.54
N ARG A 739 34.61 -60.57 -6.64
CA ARG A 739 35.32 -60.09 -7.84
C ARG A 739 34.72 -58.89 -8.60
N SER A 740 35.43 -57.89 -9.09
CA SER A 740 36.87 -57.52 -9.16
C SER A 740 36.93 -56.19 -9.86
N ALA A 741 37.75 -55.36 -9.49
CA ALA A 741 39.07 -54.96 -9.88
C ALA A 741 39.16 -53.51 -10.36
N GLY A 742 40.17 -52.86 -9.86
CA GLY A 742 41.07 -51.90 -10.43
C GLY A 742 40.72 -50.41 -10.11
N GLY A 743 41.54 -49.61 -9.53
CA GLY A 743 42.87 -49.66 -9.03
C GLY A 743 43.49 -48.27 -9.23
N TYR A 744 44.38 -47.89 -8.32
CA TYR A 744 45.28 -46.71 -8.32
C TYR A 744 44.64 -45.39 -7.83
N GLY A 745 45.08 -44.67 -6.82
CA GLY A 745 46.25 -44.78 -5.98
C GLY A 745 46.87 -43.41 -5.75
N ASN A 746 47.25 -43.13 -4.51
CA ASN A 746 48.07 -42.00 -4.00
C ASN A 746 47.30 -40.74 -3.64
N GLY A 747 47.21 -40.32 -2.43
CA GLY A 747 48.10 -40.35 -1.27
C GLY A 747 49.02 -39.14 -1.23
N TYR A 748 48.73 -38.17 -0.37
CA TYR A 748 49.74 -37.58 0.51
C TYR A 748 49.11 -36.58 1.51
N SER A 749 49.45 -36.78 2.73
CA SER A 749 49.22 -35.98 3.92
C SER A 749 50.09 -34.73 3.93
N SER A 750 49.69 -33.65 4.56
CA SER A 750 50.24 -33.12 5.83
C SER A 750 50.01 -31.61 6.02
N ARG A 751 49.57 -31.32 7.18
CA ARG A 751 49.99 -30.29 8.16
C ARG A 751 50.08 -28.81 7.80
N SER A 752 49.28 -28.09 8.59
CA SER A 752 49.66 -26.94 9.46
C SER A 752 49.95 -25.59 8.83
N GLY A 753 49.32 -24.59 9.38
CA GLY A 753 49.84 -23.23 9.38
C GLY A 753 48.75 -22.15 9.60
N TYR A 754 48.69 -21.69 10.81
CA TYR A 754 48.01 -20.44 11.23
C TYR A 754 48.31 -19.30 10.27
N LEU A 755 47.26 -18.46 9.99
CA LEU A 755 47.36 -17.00 10.11
C LEU A 755 45.99 -16.35 10.02
N ASN A 756 45.69 -15.58 11.04
CA ASN A 756 44.65 -14.59 11.13
C ASN A 756 44.63 -13.64 9.95
N ARG A 757 43.45 -13.38 9.40
CA ARG A 757 43.13 -12.10 8.79
C ARG A 757 41.65 -11.84 8.94
N GLU A 758 41.35 -10.82 9.74
CA GLU A 758 40.08 -10.11 9.80
C GLU A 758 39.67 -9.67 8.38
N TYR A 759 38.45 -10.01 7.98
CA TYR A 759 37.78 -9.32 6.90
C TYR A 759 36.39 -8.87 7.39
N ASN A 760 36.31 -7.60 7.67
CA ASN A 760 35.05 -6.86 7.71
C ASN A 760 34.37 -6.98 6.35
N ALA A 761 33.20 -7.61 6.28
CA ALA A 761 32.34 -7.54 5.12
C ALA A 761 31.00 -6.95 5.55
N GLY A 762 30.89 -5.65 5.44
CA GLY A 762 29.64 -4.96 5.42
C GLY A 762 29.21 -4.76 3.97
N GLU A 763 28.29 -5.54 3.48
CA GLU A 763 27.47 -5.19 2.33
C GLU A 763 26.07 -5.78 2.53
N SER A 764 25.19 -4.94 3.07
CA SER A 764 23.75 -5.18 3.04
C SER A 764 23.21 -4.91 1.63
N ARG A 765 22.92 -5.95 0.87
CA ARG A 765 22.15 -5.82 -0.38
C ARG A 765 20.66 -5.86 -0.06
N GLY A 766 20.06 -4.69 0.04
CA GLY A 766 18.62 -4.55 0.10
C GLY A 766 17.97 -4.97 -1.23
N PHE A 767 17.11 -5.97 -1.20
CA PHE A 767 16.22 -6.30 -2.31
C PHE A 767 14.90 -5.56 -2.14
N GLY A 768 14.74 -4.48 -2.91
CA GLY A 768 13.42 -3.90 -3.15
C GLY A 768 12.60 -4.83 -4.04
N SER A 769 11.33 -5.00 -3.71
CA SER A 769 10.36 -5.81 -4.46
C SER A 769 10.35 -5.44 -5.94
N ALA A 770 10.72 -6.38 -6.80
CA ALA A 770 10.67 -6.21 -8.23
C ALA A 770 9.24 -6.43 -8.74
N TYR A 771 8.57 -5.37 -9.13
CA TYR A 771 7.46 -5.48 -10.05
C TYR A 771 8.02 -5.77 -11.45
N ALA A 772 7.89 -7.00 -11.91
CA ALA A 772 8.20 -7.36 -13.27
C ALA A 772 7.04 -6.92 -14.18
N ASN A 773 7.19 -5.77 -14.80
CA ASN A 773 6.35 -5.37 -15.91
C ASN A 773 6.86 -6.07 -17.17
N ARG A 774 6.15 -7.07 -17.66
CA ARG A 774 6.33 -7.58 -19.03
C ARG A 774 5.66 -6.61 -20.01
N GLY A 775 6.39 -5.59 -20.40
CA GLY A 775 6.09 -4.85 -21.60
C GLY A 775 6.60 -5.63 -22.82
N SER A 776 5.70 -6.08 -23.67
CA SER A 776 6.05 -6.57 -25.01
C SER A 776 6.47 -5.38 -25.86
N SER A 777 7.79 -5.23 -26.07
CA SER A 777 8.31 -4.32 -27.10
C SER A 777 8.45 -5.07 -28.40
N SER A 778 7.58 -4.74 -29.36
CA SER A 778 7.84 -5.00 -30.77
C SER A 778 8.92 -4.04 -31.26
N GLY A 779 10.15 -4.53 -31.38
CA GLY A 779 11.24 -3.81 -32.01
C GLY A 779 11.30 -4.13 -33.48
N TYR A 780 11.09 -3.13 -34.33
CA TYR A 780 11.51 -3.16 -35.72
C TYR A 780 13.03 -2.95 -35.80
N GLY A 781 13.74 -3.92 -36.34
CA GLY A 781 15.14 -3.81 -36.71
C GLY A 781 15.35 -4.45 -38.08
N SER A 782 15.54 -3.63 -39.09
CA SER A 782 16.00 -4.01 -40.42
C SER A 782 17.48 -4.36 -40.44
N GLY A 783 17.84 -5.43 -41.10
CA GLY A 783 19.26 -5.69 -41.40
C GLY A 783 19.55 -7.04 -42.06
N TYR A 784 19.73 -7.05 -43.35
CA TYR A 784 20.37 -7.93 -44.30
C TYR A 784 21.20 -9.13 -43.82
N GLY A 785 20.95 -10.31 -44.47
CA GLY A 785 22.07 -11.17 -44.80
C GLY A 785 21.85 -12.68 -44.75
N ARG A 786 21.41 -13.28 -45.86
CA ARG A 786 21.78 -14.55 -46.50
C ARG A 786 21.95 -15.89 -45.75
N SER A 787 21.14 -16.80 -46.26
CA SER A 787 21.44 -18.15 -46.82
C SER A 787 21.39 -19.37 -45.91
N GLY A 788 20.53 -20.31 -46.35
CA GLY A 788 20.89 -21.71 -46.34
C GLY A 788 19.88 -22.69 -45.76
N GLY A 789 19.02 -23.29 -46.62
CA GLY A 789 18.82 -24.74 -46.71
C GLY A 789 17.80 -25.39 -45.73
N SER A 790 16.64 -25.63 -46.20
CA SER A 790 16.03 -26.85 -46.80
C SER A 790 15.21 -27.74 -45.84
N THR A 791 14.08 -28.12 -46.35
CA THR A 791 13.15 -29.27 -46.13
C THR A 791 12.28 -29.20 -44.86
N GLY A 792 10.96 -29.33 -44.92
CA GLY A 792 10.02 -29.78 -45.90
C GLY A 792 8.89 -30.53 -45.20
N TYR A 793 7.68 -30.48 -45.79
CA TYR A 793 6.39 -31.12 -45.46
C TYR A 793 5.51 -30.29 -44.51
N GLY A 794 4.39 -29.75 -44.87
CA GLY A 794 3.42 -30.07 -45.88
C GLY A 794 2.16 -30.64 -45.28
N ALA A 795 1.08 -29.81 -45.23
CA ALA A 795 -0.27 -30.24 -45.53
C ALA A 795 -1.27 -29.05 -45.33
N SER A 796 -1.90 -28.70 -46.40
CA SER A 796 -2.98 -27.75 -46.59
C SER A 796 -4.35 -28.37 -46.29
N TYR A 797 -5.34 -27.53 -46.11
CA TYR A 797 -6.76 -27.51 -46.51
C TYR A 797 -7.44 -26.47 -45.60
N GLY A 798 -8.23 -25.53 -46.03
CA GLY A 798 -8.94 -25.27 -47.28
C GLY A 798 -9.98 -24.18 -46.96
N SER A 799 -10.08 -23.26 -47.82
CA SER A 799 -10.98 -22.12 -47.87
C SER A 799 -12.46 -22.45 -47.88
N GLY A 800 -13.30 -21.59 -47.30
CA GLY A 800 -14.74 -21.63 -47.54
C GLY A 800 -15.36 -20.28 -47.23
N ASN A 801 -15.48 -19.43 -48.27
CA ASN A 801 -16.35 -18.26 -48.32
C ASN A 801 -17.82 -18.67 -48.15
N TYR A 802 -18.61 -17.89 -47.43
CA TYR A 802 -19.97 -17.59 -47.79
C TYR A 802 -20.41 -16.20 -47.31
N SER A 803 -20.91 -15.45 -48.24
CA SER A 803 -21.52 -14.14 -48.21
C SER A 803 -23.00 -14.18 -47.76
N GLY A 804 -23.49 -13.07 -47.22
CA GLY A 804 -24.90 -12.68 -47.35
C GLY A 804 -25.56 -12.25 -46.03
N GLU A 805 -25.84 -11.07 -45.98
CA GLU A 805 -27.06 -10.25 -45.95
C GLU A 805 -27.39 -9.49 -44.70
N THR A 806 -27.46 -8.22 -44.88
CA THR A 806 -28.00 -7.14 -44.07
C THR A 806 -29.46 -7.32 -43.65
N GLN A 807 -29.77 -7.10 -42.37
CA GLN A 807 -31.06 -6.52 -41.96
C GLN A 807 -30.93 -5.54 -40.80
N LYS A 808 -31.38 -4.30 -41.09
CA LYS A 808 -31.64 -3.21 -40.12
C LYS A 808 -32.79 -3.57 -39.17
N LYS A 809 -32.68 -3.28 -37.88
CA LYS A 809 -33.86 -2.94 -37.06
C LYS A 809 -33.54 -1.93 -35.96
N THR A 810 -34.06 -0.76 -36.16
CA THR A 810 -34.73 0.26 -35.31
C THR A 810 -34.49 0.24 -33.82
N GLU A 811 -34.05 1.43 -33.35
CA GLU A 811 -34.02 1.96 -32.00
C GLU A 811 -35.41 1.94 -31.34
N LYS A 812 -35.43 1.62 -30.05
CA LYS A 812 -36.46 2.07 -29.06
C LYS A 812 -35.79 2.54 -27.79
N HIS A 813 -35.91 3.82 -27.56
CA HIS A 813 -35.73 4.47 -26.28
C HIS A 813 -36.67 3.88 -25.22
N ILE A 814 -36.15 3.54 -24.05
CA ILE A 814 -36.94 3.32 -22.83
C ILE A 814 -36.27 4.08 -21.70
N SER A 815 -37.01 5.09 -21.23
CA SER A 815 -36.71 5.86 -20.00
C SER A 815 -36.95 5.00 -18.75
N PHE A 816 -36.01 5.01 -17.78
CA PHE A 816 -36.21 4.38 -16.46
C PHE A 816 -36.46 5.46 -15.40
N THR A 817 -37.74 5.54 -14.99
CA THR A 817 -38.11 6.00 -13.64
C THR A 817 -38.67 4.77 -12.92
N GLY A 818 -38.11 4.40 -11.75
CA GLY A 818 -38.66 3.31 -10.95
C GLY A 818 -37.95 3.13 -9.61
N ALA A 819 -38.72 3.23 -8.57
CA ALA A 819 -38.42 3.13 -7.14
C ALA A 819 -37.71 1.81 -6.70
N PRO A 820 -37.18 1.70 -5.45
CA PRO A 820 -36.29 0.65 -5.03
C PRO A 820 -36.99 -0.70 -4.90
N ALA A 821 -36.46 -1.73 -5.53
CA ALA A 821 -36.95 -3.08 -5.43
C ALA A 821 -36.45 -3.81 -4.18
N GLN A 822 -37.36 -4.47 -3.53
CA GLN A 822 -37.21 -5.33 -2.35
C GLN A 822 -36.25 -6.49 -2.66
N LYS A 823 -35.44 -6.87 -1.65
CA LYS A 823 -34.58 -8.08 -1.67
C LYS A 823 -35.42 -9.33 -1.87
N PRO A 824 -35.03 -10.27 -2.75
CA PRO A 824 -35.64 -11.58 -2.77
C PRO A 824 -35.09 -12.45 -1.61
N ALA A 825 -35.98 -13.24 -1.04
CA ALA A 825 -35.74 -14.17 0.05
C ALA A 825 -34.67 -15.24 -0.30
N SER A 826 -33.93 -15.68 0.71
CA SER A 826 -32.89 -16.71 0.65
C SER A 826 -33.41 -18.01 0.05
N ALA A 827 -32.95 -18.38 -1.14
CA ALA A 827 -33.10 -19.73 -1.68
C ALA A 827 -32.12 -20.66 -0.94
N GLY A 828 -32.61 -21.80 -0.47
CA GLY A 828 -31.80 -22.88 0.15
C GLY A 828 -30.71 -23.41 -0.80
N PRO A 829 -29.83 -24.32 -0.34
CA PRO A 829 -28.67 -24.80 -1.09
C PRO A 829 -29.08 -25.28 -2.47
N LYS A 830 -28.43 -24.76 -3.50
CA LYS A 830 -28.74 -25.08 -4.90
C LYS A 830 -28.22 -26.48 -5.21
N HIS A 831 -29.10 -27.39 -5.61
CA HIS A 831 -28.75 -28.74 -6.01
C HIS A 831 -29.00 -28.93 -7.51
N TYR A 832 -27.98 -29.42 -8.23
CA TYR A 832 -28.03 -29.68 -9.67
C TYR A 832 -27.79 -31.16 -9.94
N GLU A 833 -28.41 -31.66 -11.04
CA GLU A 833 -28.24 -33.03 -11.53
C GLU A 833 -27.77 -33.01 -13.00
N PRO A 834 -27.06 -34.06 -13.46
CA PRO A 834 -26.73 -34.17 -14.88
C PRO A 834 -28.01 -34.17 -15.73
N GLY A 835 -28.04 -33.33 -16.76
CA GLY A 835 -29.22 -33.13 -17.60
C GLY A 835 -29.96 -31.81 -17.31
N ASP A 836 -29.78 -31.20 -16.15
CA ASP A 836 -30.42 -29.91 -15.83
C ASP A 836 -30.03 -28.81 -16.84
N ILE A 837 -31.01 -28.02 -17.21
CA ILE A 837 -30.78 -26.81 -18.04
C ILE A 837 -30.63 -25.62 -17.09
N VAL A 838 -29.52 -24.88 -17.25
CA VAL A 838 -29.19 -23.73 -16.39
C VAL A 838 -28.88 -22.51 -17.24
N GLU A 839 -29.12 -21.36 -16.67
CA GLU A 839 -28.73 -20.07 -17.25
C GLU A 839 -27.72 -19.39 -16.34
N HIS A 840 -26.61 -18.96 -16.93
CA HIS A 840 -25.55 -18.20 -16.28
C HIS A 840 -25.52 -16.76 -16.81
N LYS A 841 -25.45 -15.77 -15.93
CA LYS A 841 -25.49 -14.34 -16.32
C LYS A 841 -24.49 -13.94 -17.41
N VAL A 842 -23.33 -14.59 -17.46
CA VAL A 842 -22.25 -14.25 -18.41
C VAL A 842 -22.16 -15.25 -19.56
N PHE A 843 -22.36 -16.56 -19.28
CA PHE A 843 -22.15 -17.63 -20.29
C PHE A 843 -23.44 -18.05 -21.02
N GLY A 844 -24.59 -17.53 -20.57
CA GLY A 844 -25.89 -17.86 -21.16
C GLY A 844 -26.38 -19.26 -20.77
N ARG A 845 -27.19 -19.85 -21.66
CA ARG A 845 -27.84 -21.14 -21.45
C ARG A 845 -26.86 -22.30 -21.62
N GLY A 846 -26.93 -23.29 -20.72
CA GLY A 846 -26.09 -24.48 -20.78
C GLY A 846 -26.78 -25.68 -20.13
N GLN A 847 -26.26 -26.88 -20.40
CA GLN A 847 -26.74 -28.13 -19.80
C GLN A 847 -25.69 -28.70 -18.88
N VAL A 848 -26.09 -29.11 -17.68
CA VAL A 848 -25.24 -29.80 -16.71
C VAL A 848 -24.85 -31.18 -17.26
N VAL A 849 -23.57 -31.42 -17.44
CA VAL A 849 -22.99 -32.66 -17.97
C VAL A 849 -22.61 -33.62 -16.87
N ALA A 850 -22.02 -33.10 -15.81
CA ALA A 850 -21.59 -33.92 -14.67
C ALA A 850 -21.64 -33.11 -13.35
N VAL A 851 -21.90 -33.79 -12.27
CA VAL A 851 -21.93 -33.24 -10.91
C VAL A 851 -21.03 -34.09 -10.02
N LYS A 852 -20.11 -33.45 -9.25
CA LYS A 852 -19.24 -34.11 -8.29
C LYS A 852 -19.46 -33.49 -6.90
N PRO A 853 -19.67 -34.30 -5.86
CA PRO A 853 -19.77 -33.77 -4.50
C PRO A 853 -18.42 -33.13 -4.09
N ALA A 854 -18.47 -31.94 -3.52
CA ALA A 854 -17.35 -31.23 -2.89
C ALA A 854 -17.80 -30.82 -1.49
N ALA A 855 -16.91 -30.78 -0.51
CA ALA A 855 -17.20 -30.57 0.92
C ALA A 855 -18.34 -29.57 1.19
N GLY A 856 -19.59 -30.06 1.24
CA GLY A 856 -20.79 -29.25 1.47
C GLY A 856 -21.37 -28.47 0.26
N ASP A 857 -20.82 -28.66 -0.96
CA ASP A 857 -21.30 -28.09 -2.22
C ASP A 857 -21.21 -29.15 -3.35
N GLN A 858 -21.54 -28.74 -4.57
CA GLN A 858 -21.42 -29.55 -5.79
C GLN A 858 -20.55 -28.83 -6.81
N ILE A 859 -19.57 -29.52 -7.38
CA ILE A 859 -18.88 -29.04 -8.59
C ILE A 859 -19.73 -29.48 -9.78
N VAL A 860 -20.22 -28.50 -10.54
CA VAL A 860 -21.11 -28.72 -11.71
C VAL A 860 -20.31 -28.47 -12.98
N GLU A 861 -20.24 -29.46 -13.86
CA GLU A 861 -19.73 -29.32 -15.20
C GLU A 861 -20.90 -28.98 -16.14
N ILE A 862 -20.85 -27.81 -16.77
CA ILE A 862 -21.95 -27.32 -17.61
C ILE A 862 -21.42 -27.08 -19.01
N ASN A 863 -22.11 -27.63 -20.01
CA ASN A 863 -21.83 -27.34 -21.42
C ASN A 863 -22.70 -26.16 -21.85
N PHE A 864 -22.10 -24.97 -21.96
CA PHE A 864 -22.76 -23.76 -22.40
C PHE A 864 -22.73 -23.67 -23.93
N GLU A 865 -23.83 -23.25 -24.53
CA GLU A 865 -23.99 -23.14 -26.00
C GLU A 865 -22.94 -22.22 -26.65
N LYS A 866 -22.49 -21.17 -25.96
CA LYS A 866 -21.58 -20.15 -26.51
C LYS A 866 -20.10 -20.38 -26.19
N VAL A 867 -19.77 -21.06 -25.09
CA VAL A 867 -18.40 -21.11 -24.55
C VAL A 867 -17.92 -22.53 -24.20
N GLY A 868 -18.70 -23.57 -24.54
CA GLY A 868 -18.37 -24.96 -24.27
C GLY A 868 -18.42 -25.35 -22.81
N ILE A 869 -17.72 -26.45 -22.44
CA ILE A 869 -17.77 -27.00 -21.08
C ILE A 869 -17.02 -26.13 -20.09
N LYS A 870 -17.71 -25.73 -19.00
CA LYS A 870 -17.17 -25.02 -17.85
C LYS A 870 -17.50 -25.77 -16.57
N LYS A 871 -16.59 -25.68 -15.56
CA LYS A 871 -16.78 -26.23 -14.22
C LYS A 871 -16.97 -25.11 -13.24
N THR A 872 -17.95 -25.21 -12.37
CA THR A 872 -18.23 -24.22 -11.33
C THR A 872 -18.82 -24.86 -10.09
N MET A 873 -18.79 -24.20 -8.94
CA MET A 873 -19.44 -24.64 -7.71
C MET A 873 -20.90 -24.18 -7.69
N ALA A 874 -21.81 -25.07 -7.34
CA ALA A 874 -23.27 -24.88 -7.42
C ALA A 874 -23.78 -23.70 -6.59
N ASN A 875 -23.25 -23.52 -5.37
CA ASN A 875 -23.70 -22.46 -4.46
C ASN A 875 -23.10 -21.10 -4.78
N PHE A 876 -21.93 -21.06 -5.43
CA PHE A 876 -21.21 -19.83 -5.71
C PHE A 876 -21.47 -19.26 -7.10
N ALA A 877 -21.83 -20.11 -8.07
CA ALA A 877 -22.08 -19.61 -9.41
C ALA A 877 -23.47 -18.94 -9.52
N PRO A 878 -23.57 -17.81 -10.26
CA PRO A 878 -24.84 -17.17 -10.55
C PRO A 878 -25.66 -17.98 -11.58
N LEU A 879 -25.96 -19.24 -11.24
CA LEU A 879 -26.75 -20.18 -12.02
C LEU A 879 -28.20 -20.15 -11.58
N THR A 880 -29.08 -20.13 -12.55
CA THR A 880 -30.51 -20.29 -12.35
C THR A 880 -30.95 -21.55 -13.10
N LYS A 881 -31.57 -22.53 -12.40
CA LYS A 881 -32.14 -23.72 -13.02
C LYS A 881 -33.39 -23.34 -13.78
N ILE A 882 -33.45 -23.70 -15.08
CA ILE A 882 -34.63 -23.50 -15.92
C ILE A 882 -35.49 -24.76 -15.79
N ILE A 883 -36.63 -24.61 -15.14
CA ILE A 883 -37.64 -25.68 -15.08
C ILE A 883 -38.46 -25.53 -16.37
N ALA A 884 -38.49 -26.56 -17.22
CA ALA A 884 -39.39 -26.60 -18.37
C ALA A 884 -40.80 -26.68 -17.81
N GLU A 885 -41.65 -25.70 -18.06
CA GLU A 885 -43.10 -25.82 -17.89
C GLU A 885 -43.57 -26.83 -18.94
N GLU A 886 -44.25 -27.91 -18.51
CA GLU A 886 -44.95 -28.89 -19.34
C GLU A 886 -46.15 -28.25 -20.06
#